data_6ec144100fe3915e9b1db918f4c6bb0c
#
_entry.id   6ec144100fe3915e9b1db918f4c6bb0c
#
_cell.length_a   1.000
_cell.length_b   1.000
_cell.length_c   1.000
_cell.angle_alpha   90.00
_cell.angle_beta   90.00
_cell.angle_gamma   90.00
#
_symmetry.space_group_name_H-M   'P 1'
#
loop_
_entity.id
_entity.type
_entity.pdbx_description
1 polymer ?
#
loop_
_entity_poly.entity_id
_entity_poly.type
_entity_poly.pdbx_seq_one_letter_code
_entity_poly.pdbx_strand_id
1 'polypeptide(L)'
;MKKLLYILCAVVLAAGCSDDDTASYYLDELVIDTANCLAEGSYVQGVEANDLCRIKIPYENAKGGTARISAPETNGLRIDAQEVALVSGAGEATVVVKGTPLLLETSFLQLNIEYRAKTYLSSVEIAVLEDVDPSGSIEFEIDQTPLAGLTAPKTIAFTVSPTMAAIVESGTTPDGLRVNVISDPATGEGSVTLTPAANFLGGEVELTASFGARAPQVRKIRVSAFAAGEGTADAPYEITSAAELEKIGYGFDKAFRLTSDIVLDNNWTPVGTEAQPFSGSLDGNGRKVTLALDRPTEDYVALFARVGAGAEVTNLTLDGSVTGRNYVSALAAASEASLSADVAAVTVKGENFVAAAVASGAGRDARVIEFGTVPAAVNITMGTDSATESLGLVTKGATVTFDPGTTGTSWSYDDASGNFTVTKEDDFSGGDVTFRVALGDRVTSTVHTIAVSSKNMYESGSGLEGDPYVVVDADQFTATLHTYPAAHVKLTEDIAVSNWETIPAFSGSLDGGGHTVGGLTAPFVATLTGTVENVKFSGVNIAAGKSACGAVANLLDGHVEGVAVTGTLSAESGASSGDTGFGAIAGQAQGSSVIDNCYVNVTMTTNSNFATGGLVGVIKGTNGVTMSNSTVEGSISGSISGTKLGGILGRKTNTNQNSKDIIKGCLVTAEVKMTGEGSNMIGGIFGALQGATVSGDYVGGITIEKSAFTGSVSGGNAVGGIGGVCCSVRDCYVGGSVQAISVSSSSTAAAAGISAAVKGDVERCVVYGARVTGGPKGSSYTAGIVNVKNGNAPKATGCAVIATTIQTGGFAIYGTASGDITATSNYRWNVSYADAAAYVALDTDTYGQDGIEQEPTQALFESLGYDFTSVWTWDAAASAPKLQKTGCDDAVKIN
;
A
#
# COMPACT_ATOMS: atom_id res chain seq x y z
N MET A 1 45.87 17.02 32.46
CA MET A 1 47.08 16.70 31.67
C MET A 1 47.19 15.22 31.25
N LYS A 2 46.47 14.25 31.83
CA LYS A 2 46.49 12.85 31.37
C LYS A 2 45.57 12.57 30.16
N LYS A 3 44.59 13.40 29.88
CA LYS A 3 43.68 13.25 28.70
C LYS A 3 44.30 13.68 27.34
N LEU A 4 45.47 14.41 27.39
CA LEU A 4 46.13 14.88 26.16
C LEU A 4 47.13 13.86 25.58
N LEU A 5 47.50 12.83 26.36
CA LEU A 5 48.52 11.86 25.95
C LEU A 5 47.95 10.68 25.14
N TYR A 6 46.64 10.39 25.25
CA TYR A 6 46.00 9.32 24.49
C TYR A 6 45.60 9.75 23.05
N ILE A 7 45.36 11.03 22.83
CA ILE A 7 45.08 11.58 21.50
C ILE A 7 46.37 11.65 20.65
N LEU A 8 47.53 11.73 21.28
CA LEU A 8 48.80 11.85 20.56
C LEU A 8 49.36 10.49 20.07
N CYS A 9 48.96 9.36 20.67
CA CYS A 9 49.35 8.03 20.17
C CYS A 9 48.52 7.54 18.94
N ALA A 10 47.32 8.04 18.73
CA ALA A 10 46.52 7.70 17.56
C ALA A 10 46.90 8.47 16.28
N VAL A 11 47.62 9.63 16.44
CA VAL A 11 47.99 10.49 15.31
C VAL A 11 49.41 10.16 14.76
N VAL A 12 50.23 9.44 15.50
CA VAL A 12 51.61 9.14 15.04
C VAL A 12 51.76 7.85 14.24
N LEU A 13 50.69 7.05 14.14
CA LEU A 13 50.66 5.85 13.30
C LEU A 13 50.07 6.05 11.89
N ALA A 14 49.70 7.30 11.54
CA ALA A 14 49.13 7.63 10.23
C ALA A 14 50.11 8.36 9.28
N ALA A 15 51.40 8.42 9.62
CA ALA A 15 52.38 9.07 8.74
C ALA A 15 53.49 8.08 8.36
N GLY A 16 53.23 7.21 7.40
CA GLY A 16 54.25 6.38 6.79
C GLY A 16 53.79 5.08 6.21
N CYS A 17 53.12 5.17 5.08
CA CYS A 17 53.24 4.27 3.94
C CYS A 17 52.29 4.76 2.83
N SER A 18 52.87 5.17 1.75
CA SER A 18 52.22 5.46 0.51
C SER A 18 51.95 4.14 -0.20
N ASP A 19 50.71 3.69 -0.22
CA ASP A 19 50.15 2.85 -1.26
C ASP A 19 48.62 3.03 -1.24
N ASP A 20 48.09 3.41 -2.38
CA ASP A 20 46.72 3.88 -2.59
C ASP A 20 45.57 2.84 -2.40
N ASP A 21 45.88 1.65 -1.90
CA ASP A 21 44.88 0.56 -1.78
C ASP A 21 44.48 0.21 -0.32
N THR A 22 45.04 0.84 0.69
CA THR A 22 44.75 0.48 2.09
C THR A 22 43.76 1.43 2.80
N ALA A 23 43.48 2.59 2.22
CA ALA A 23 42.57 3.56 2.84
C ALA A 23 41.08 3.14 2.81
N SER A 24 40.71 2.27 1.90
CA SER A 24 39.31 1.81 1.81
C SER A 24 38.98 0.65 2.80
N TYR A 25 39.99 -0.06 3.28
CA TYR A 25 39.79 -1.18 4.20
C TYR A 25 39.50 -0.74 5.64
N TYR A 26 40.01 0.40 6.08
CA TYR A 26 39.78 0.91 7.46
C TYR A 26 38.48 1.67 7.64
N LEU A 27 37.86 2.15 6.53
CA LEU A 27 36.57 2.85 6.59
C LEU A 27 35.35 1.90 6.68
N ASP A 28 35.58 0.60 6.58
CA ASP A 28 34.51 -0.41 6.54
C ASP A 28 34.42 -1.27 7.82
N GLU A 29 35.24 -1.01 8.81
CA GLU A 29 35.20 -1.74 10.09
C GLU A 29 34.32 -1.01 11.11
N LEU A 30 33.68 -1.79 11.98
CA LEU A 30 32.97 -1.25 13.14
C LEU A 30 33.94 -0.38 13.96
N VAL A 31 33.55 0.83 14.22
CA VAL A 31 34.25 1.74 15.12
C VAL A 31 33.44 1.90 16.39
N ILE A 32 34.03 1.59 17.53
CA ILE A 32 33.43 1.88 18.84
C ILE A 32 33.93 3.23 19.29
N ASP A 33 33.03 4.15 19.57
CA ASP A 33 33.39 5.46 20.14
C ASP A 33 33.68 5.29 21.65
N THR A 34 34.90 4.88 21.93
CA THR A 34 35.35 4.59 23.30
C THR A 34 35.31 5.81 24.21
N ALA A 35 35.41 7.02 23.66
CA ALA A 35 35.42 8.27 24.44
C ALA A 35 34.01 8.66 24.93
N ASN A 36 32.96 8.18 24.23
CA ASN A 36 31.57 8.48 24.51
C ASN A 36 30.79 7.26 25.02
N CYS A 37 31.43 6.13 25.36
CA CYS A 37 30.79 5.08 26.14
C CYS A 37 30.34 5.63 27.48
N LEU A 38 29.06 5.53 27.78
CA LEU A 38 28.46 6.14 28.97
C LEU A 38 27.84 5.06 29.86
N ALA A 39 28.22 5.04 31.13
CA ALA A 39 27.50 4.28 32.13
C ALA A 39 26.27 5.08 32.60
N GLU A 40 25.12 4.50 32.44
CA GLU A 40 23.86 5.00 33.00
C GLU A 40 23.51 4.17 34.25
N GLY A 41 22.76 4.77 35.12
CA GLY A 41 22.32 4.13 36.33
C GLY A 41 23.15 4.51 37.55
N SER A 42 22.61 4.11 38.67
CA SER A 42 23.23 4.39 39.98
C SER A 42 24.00 3.15 40.47
N TYR A 43 25.30 3.24 40.46
CA TYR A 43 26.16 2.18 40.98
C TYR A 43 26.55 2.53 42.42
N VAL A 44 25.81 2.02 43.38
CA VAL A 44 25.96 2.34 44.80
C VAL A 44 26.64 1.18 45.51
N GLN A 45 27.64 1.47 46.31
CA GLN A 45 28.41 0.46 47.07
C GLN A 45 27.45 -0.41 47.92
N GLY A 46 27.57 -1.73 47.77
CA GLY A 46 26.77 -2.70 48.54
C GLY A 46 25.34 -2.87 48.03
N VAL A 47 24.91 -2.19 46.95
CA VAL A 47 23.59 -2.30 46.32
C VAL A 47 23.74 -3.03 44.99
N GLU A 48 22.95 -4.08 44.76
CA GLU A 48 22.94 -4.80 43.48
C GLU A 48 22.47 -3.91 42.35
N ALA A 49 23.22 -3.86 41.28
CA ALA A 49 22.86 -3.14 40.07
C ALA A 49 21.56 -3.71 39.48
N ASN A 50 20.57 -2.83 39.25
CA ASN A 50 19.28 -3.19 38.68
C ASN A 50 19.27 -3.07 37.15
N ASP A 51 18.15 -3.36 36.48
CA ASP A 51 18.02 -3.31 35.03
C ASP A 51 18.20 -1.90 34.42
N LEU A 52 18.26 -0.86 35.24
CA LEU A 52 18.52 0.53 34.82
C LEU A 52 20.03 0.85 34.78
N CYS A 53 20.88 0.01 35.43
CA CYS A 53 22.33 0.13 35.36
C CYS A 53 22.82 -0.44 34.02
N ARG A 54 23.04 0.45 33.06
CA ARG A 54 23.33 0.12 31.66
C ARG A 54 24.58 0.85 31.19
N ILE A 55 25.16 0.32 30.13
CA ILE A 55 26.20 1.02 29.38
C ILE A 55 25.73 1.29 27.98
N LYS A 56 25.76 2.51 27.55
CA LYS A 56 25.57 2.97 26.20
C LYS A 56 26.91 2.99 25.47
N ILE A 57 26.93 2.38 24.32
CA ILE A 57 28.12 2.15 23.51
C ILE A 57 27.85 2.71 22.11
N PRO A 58 28.24 3.95 21.85
CA PRO A 58 28.12 4.51 20.52
C PRO A 58 29.08 3.82 19.55
N TYR A 59 28.61 3.59 18.35
CA TYR A 59 29.38 2.94 17.30
C TYR A 59 29.10 3.54 15.92
N GLU A 60 30.04 3.34 15.01
CA GLU A 60 29.93 3.74 13.61
C GLU A 60 30.34 2.58 12.70
N ASN A 61 29.98 2.67 11.43
CA ASN A 61 30.34 1.71 10.38
C ASN A 61 29.85 0.26 10.62
N ALA A 62 28.83 0.06 11.46
CA ALA A 62 28.20 -1.26 11.57
C ALA A 62 27.55 -1.67 10.25
N LYS A 63 27.59 -2.96 9.95
CA LYS A 63 26.96 -3.54 8.75
C LYS A 63 25.63 -4.25 9.08
N GLY A 64 25.00 -3.88 10.19
CA GLY A 64 23.83 -4.57 10.72
C GLY A 64 24.16 -5.94 11.33
N GLY A 65 23.19 -6.57 11.97
CA GLY A 65 23.34 -7.88 12.60
C GLY A 65 23.51 -7.76 14.12
N THR A 66 24.00 -8.80 14.78
CA THR A 66 24.10 -8.90 16.24
C THR A 66 25.54 -8.82 16.70
N ALA A 67 25.80 -7.99 17.74
CA ALA A 67 27.03 -8.03 18.49
C ALA A 67 26.81 -8.74 19.84
N ARG A 68 27.78 -9.51 20.30
CA ARG A 68 27.79 -10.11 21.61
C ARG A 68 28.71 -9.30 22.50
N ILE A 69 28.16 -8.72 23.57
CA ILE A 69 28.87 -7.80 24.44
C ILE A 69 28.95 -8.39 25.87
N SER A 70 30.15 -8.40 26.44
CA SER A 70 30.39 -8.89 27.79
C SER A 70 31.47 -8.06 28.48
N ALA A 71 31.51 -8.10 29.79
CA ALA A 71 32.62 -7.59 30.56
C ALA A 71 32.92 -8.52 31.75
N PRO A 72 34.20 -8.84 32.01
CA PRO A 72 34.58 -9.60 33.19
C PRO A 72 34.27 -8.80 34.45
N GLU A 73 34.13 -9.52 35.56
CA GLU A 73 33.85 -8.87 36.85
C GLU A 73 35.00 -7.95 37.29
N THR A 74 34.63 -6.71 37.58
CA THR A 74 35.52 -5.68 38.12
C THR A 74 34.79 -4.95 39.23
N ASN A 75 35.37 -4.88 40.42
CA ASN A 75 34.75 -4.28 41.62
C ASN A 75 33.33 -4.81 41.90
N GLY A 76 33.10 -6.12 41.67
CA GLY A 76 31.78 -6.73 41.84
C GLY A 76 30.77 -6.48 40.71
N LEU A 77 31.11 -5.66 39.71
CA LEU A 77 30.27 -5.38 38.53
C LEU A 77 30.74 -6.17 37.32
N ARG A 78 29.81 -6.70 36.54
CA ARG A 78 30.08 -7.45 35.31
C ARG A 78 28.98 -7.24 34.29
N ILE A 79 29.25 -7.61 33.06
CA ILE A 79 28.26 -7.77 32.02
C ILE A 79 28.28 -9.23 31.58
N ASP A 80 27.24 -9.97 31.93
CA ASP A 80 27.01 -11.29 31.36
C ASP A 80 26.83 -11.12 29.82
N ALA A 81 27.33 -12.06 29.06
CA ALA A 81 27.26 -11.92 27.58
C ALA A 81 25.85 -11.64 27.09
N GLN A 82 25.64 -10.45 26.51
CA GLN A 82 24.37 -9.97 25.95
C GLN A 82 24.49 -9.84 24.45
N GLU A 83 23.43 -10.28 23.72
CA GLU A 83 23.34 -10.09 22.29
C GLU A 83 22.54 -8.81 21.99
N VAL A 84 23.14 -7.89 21.26
CA VAL A 84 22.55 -6.60 20.92
C VAL A 84 22.56 -6.41 19.42
N ALA A 85 21.41 -6.08 18.86
CA ALA A 85 21.27 -5.76 17.44
C ALA A 85 21.94 -4.43 17.12
N LEU A 86 22.87 -4.42 16.16
CA LEU A 86 23.46 -3.20 15.62
C LEU A 86 22.76 -2.83 14.31
N VAL A 87 22.30 -1.58 14.20
CA VAL A 87 21.79 -1.04 12.94
C VAL A 87 22.95 -0.76 11.97
N SER A 88 22.70 -0.78 10.68
CA SER A 88 23.74 -0.44 9.70
C SER A 88 24.08 1.05 9.76
N GLY A 89 25.38 1.35 9.76
CA GLY A 89 25.90 2.71 9.93
C GLY A 89 26.26 3.05 11.37
N ALA A 90 25.94 4.26 11.80
CA ALA A 90 26.14 4.73 13.17
C ALA A 90 24.92 4.40 14.04
N GLY A 91 25.14 4.15 15.31
CA GLY A 91 24.10 3.86 16.28
C GLY A 91 24.62 3.78 17.71
N GLU A 92 23.78 3.30 18.62
CA GLU A 92 24.10 3.11 20.02
C GLU A 92 23.62 1.72 20.46
N ALA A 93 24.50 0.93 21.03
CA ALA A 93 24.20 -0.34 21.68
C ALA A 93 24.07 -0.13 23.20
N THR A 94 23.09 -0.81 23.80
CA THR A 94 22.87 -0.73 25.26
C THR A 94 22.97 -2.11 25.87
N VAL A 95 23.73 -2.26 26.94
CA VAL A 95 23.89 -3.49 27.72
C VAL A 95 23.67 -3.26 29.20
N VAL A 96 23.08 -4.24 29.87
CA VAL A 96 22.80 -4.17 31.31
C VAL A 96 24.01 -4.62 32.10
N VAL A 97 24.40 -3.84 33.11
CA VAL A 97 25.43 -4.18 34.08
C VAL A 97 24.80 -4.93 35.26
N LYS A 98 25.45 -5.97 35.73
CA LYS A 98 24.99 -6.77 36.87
C LYS A 98 26.06 -6.83 37.97
N GLY A 99 25.64 -7.18 39.15
CA GLY A 99 26.47 -7.38 40.32
C GLY A 99 26.35 -6.26 41.34
N THR A 100 27.16 -6.32 42.40
CA THR A 100 27.12 -5.37 43.51
C THR A 100 28.49 -4.73 43.66
N PRO A 101 28.64 -3.39 43.52
CA PRO A 101 29.90 -2.71 43.68
C PRO A 101 30.44 -2.93 45.10
N LEU A 102 31.69 -3.38 45.21
CA LEU A 102 32.29 -3.77 46.50
C LEU A 102 33.07 -2.61 47.17
N LEU A 103 33.73 -1.81 46.36
CA LEU A 103 34.59 -0.72 46.83
C LEU A 103 34.10 0.63 46.34
N LEU A 104 34.21 1.64 47.17
CA LEU A 104 33.87 3.05 46.86
C LEU A 104 34.99 3.71 46.04
N GLU A 105 35.19 3.20 44.83
CA GLU A 105 36.19 3.71 43.90
C GLU A 105 35.66 3.69 42.47
N THR A 106 36.19 4.56 41.63
CA THR A 106 35.87 4.54 40.21
C THR A 106 36.35 3.23 39.59
N SER A 107 35.41 2.50 38.98
CA SER A 107 35.69 1.21 38.35
C SER A 107 35.75 1.36 36.83
N PHE A 108 36.64 0.61 36.18
CA PHE A 108 36.78 0.58 34.72
C PHE A 108 36.36 -0.80 34.22
N LEU A 109 35.15 -0.92 33.71
CA LEU A 109 34.70 -2.17 33.06
C LEU A 109 35.32 -2.29 31.67
N GLN A 110 36.03 -3.40 31.46
CA GLN A 110 36.59 -3.72 30.13
C GLN A 110 35.54 -4.42 29.29
N LEU A 111 35.02 -3.74 28.28
CA LEU A 111 34.04 -4.28 27.38
C LEU A 111 34.70 -5.14 26.32
N ASN A 112 34.15 -6.34 26.12
CA ASN A 112 34.51 -7.28 25.07
C ASN A 112 33.34 -7.36 24.09
N ILE A 113 33.51 -6.81 22.90
CA ILE A 113 32.45 -6.70 21.88
C ILE A 113 32.80 -7.59 20.71
N GLU A 114 32.14 -8.72 20.62
CA GLU A 114 32.30 -9.69 19.52
C GLU A 114 31.28 -9.36 18.40
N TYR A 115 31.78 -8.98 17.24
CA TYR A 115 30.95 -8.67 16.09
C TYR A 115 31.58 -9.20 14.80
N ARG A 116 30.83 -10.02 14.04
CA ARG A 116 31.27 -10.61 12.76
C ARG A 116 32.66 -11.28 12.84
N ALA A 117 32.82 -12.16 13.82
CA ALA A 117 34.08 -12.88 14.12
C ALA A 117 35.33 -12.01 14.45
N LYS A 118 35.11 -10.71 14.76
CA LYS A 118 36.13 -9.83 15.29
C LYS A 118 35.74 -9.41 16.70
N THR A 119 36.78 -9.15 17.50
CA THR A 119 36.65 -8.67 18.87
C THR A 119 37.12 -7.23 18.96
N TYR A 120 36.31 -6.37 19.52
CA TYR A 120 36.62 -4.99 19.81
C TYR A 120 36.69 -4.81 21.32
N LEU A 121 37.69 -4.10 21.79
CA LEU A 121 37.88 -3.82 23.21
C LEU A 121 37.62 -2.35 23.47
N SER A 122 36.83 -2.07 24.48
CA SER A 122 36.63 -0.72 25.02
C SER A 122 36.66 -0.75 26.53
N SER A 123 36.67 0.40 27.15
CA SER A 123 36.51 0.50 28.61
C SER A 123 35.56 1.64 28.94
N VAL A 124 34.74 1.42 29.95
CA VAL A 124 33.85 2.45 30.47
C VAL A 124 34.12 2.68 31.93
N GLU A 125 34.13 3.95 32.27
CA GLU A 125 34.35 4.42 33.66
C GLU A 125 33.00 4.39 34.38
N ILE A 126 32.95 3.72 35.52
CA ILE A 126 31.78 3.66 36.40
C ILE A 126 32.15 4.28 37.75
N ALA A 127 31.52 5.39 38.06
CA ALA A 127 31.63 5.98 39.39
C ALA A 127 30.75 5.22 40.39
N VAL A 128 31.34 4.63 41.41
CA VAL A 128 30.60 4.00 42.50
C VAL A 128 30.32 5.04 43.58
N LEU A 129 29.09 5.13 43.99
CA LEU A 129 28.59 6.11 44.94
C LEU A 129 28.38 5.49 46.31
N GLU A 130 28.54 6.31 47.34
CA GLU A 130 28.12 5.96 48.69
C GLU A 130 26.62 6.29 48.86
N ASP A 131 25.78 5.29 49.12
CA ASP A 131 24.44 5.55 49.59
C ASP A 131 24.45 5.64 51.12
N VAL A 132 24.61 6.85 51.58
CA VAL A 132 24.65 7.19 53.02
C VAL A 132 23.30 6.97 53.69
N ASP A 133 22.22 6.79 52.93
CA ASP A 133 20.88 6.48 53.41
C ASP A 133 20.12 5.61 52.39
N PRO A 134 20.37 4.30 52.33
CA PRO A 134 19.70 3.39 51.40
C PRO A 134 18.19 3.26 51.64
N SER A 135 17.70 3.70 52.83
CA SER A 135 16.28 3.77 53.12
C SER A 135 15.65 5.13 52.80
N GLY A 136 16.47 6.10 52.34
CA GLY A 136 16.02 7.43 51.98
C GLY A 136 15.06 7.46 50.76
N SER A 137 14.31 8.53 50.69
CA SER A 137 13.40 8.75 49.54
C SER A 137 14.15 9.33 48.32
N ILE A 138 13.58 9.15 47.17
CA ILE A 138 13.89 9.93 45.97
C ILE A 138 12.97 11.16 45.99
N GLU A 139 13.53 12.34 45.86
CA GLU A 139 12.74 13.56 45.60
C GLU A 139 12.81 13.83 44.11
N PHE A 140 11.66 13.77 43.43
CA PHE A 140 11.57 14.06 42.03
C PHE A 140 10.52 15.16 41.82
N GLU A 141 10.97 16.33 41.43
CA GLU A 141 10.10 17.48 41.20
C GLU A 141 10.08 17.86 39.73
N ILE A 142 8.90 17.89 39.17
CA ILE A 142 8.60 18.33 37.81
C ILE A 142 7.23 18.98 37.81
N ASP A 143 7.05 19.98 36.98
CA ASP A 143 5.72 20.55 36.77
C ASP A 143 4.80 19.52 36.10
N GLN A 144 3.78 19.11 36.86
CA GLN A 144 2.76 18.15 36.40
C GLN A 144 1.48 18.86 35.92
N THR A 145 1.53 20.20 35.77
CA THR A 145 0.39 20.94 35.22
C THR A 145 0.02 20.38 33.84
N PRO A 146 -1.23 19.99 33.61
CA PRO A 146 -1.64 19.47 32.33
C PRO A 146 -1.30 20.42 31.18
N LEU A 147 -0.69 19.90 30.13
CA LEU A 147 -0.34 20.65 28.93
C LEU A 147 -1.43 20.45 27.87
N ALA A 148 -2.26 21.46 27.75
CA ALA A 148 -3.27 21.52 26.72
C ALA A 148 -2.77 22.30 25.50
N GLY A 149 -3.27 21.98 24.29
CA GLY A 149 -2.91 22.67 23.05
C GLY A 149 -1.46 22.41 22.62
N LEU A 150 -0.90 21.24 22.91
CA LEU A 150 0.49 20.89 22.56
C LEU A 150 0.60 20.59 21.06
N THR A 151 0.98 21.59 20.28
CA THR A 151 1.15 21.51 18.81
C THR A 151 2.59 21.70 18.34
N ALA A 152 3.50 22.07 19.25
CA ALA A 152 4.92 22.30 18.99
C ALA A 152 5.75 21.69 20.12
N PRO A 153 7.06 21.47 19.94
CA PRO A 153 7.93 20.95 20.98
C PRO A 153 7.90 21.82 22.25
N LYS A 154 7.74 21.16 23.40
CA LYS A 154 7.70 21.79 24.73
C LYS A 154 8.72 21.14 25.64
N THR A 155 9.55 21.93 26.25
CA THR A 155 10.52 21.47 27.25
C THR A 155 10.06 21.85 28.64
N ILE A 156 10.14 20.90 29.57
CA ILE A 156 9.81 21.03 31.00
C ILE A 156 11.06 20.70 31.78
N ALA A 157 11.51 21.57 32.68
CA ALA A 157 12.60 21.30 33.56
C ALA A 157 12.16 20.43 34.76
N PHE A 158 13.07 19.64 35.27
CA PHE A 158 12.86 18.87 36.51
C PHE A 158 14.09 18.91 37.38
N THR A 159 13.90 18.55 38.63
CA THR A 159 15.00 18.30 39.58
C THR A 159 14.80 16.95 40.24
N VAL A 160 15.92 16.30 40.55
CA VAL A 160 15.91 15.00 41.22
C VAL A 160 17.00 14.97 42.31
N SER A 161 16.66 14.38 43.46
CA SER A 161 17.58 14.19 44.58
C SER A 161 17.44 12.74 45.09
N PRO A 162 18.54 12.05 45.42
CA PRO A 162 19.90 12.54 45.38
C PRO A 162 20.41 12.79 43.97
N THR A 163 21.23 13.84 43.83
CA THR A 163 21.96 14.14 42.59
C THR A 163 22.94 13.04 42.23
N MET A 164 23.58 13.12 41.09
CA MET A 164 24.65 12.22 40.57
C MET A 164 24.21 10.78 40.27
N ALA A 165 23.13 10.28 40.84
CA ALA A 165 22.82 8.87 40.80
C ALA A 165 21.36 8.57 40.36
N ALA A 166 20.46 9.53 40.42
CA ALA A 166 19.08 9.34 39.98
C ALA A 166 18.99 9.32 38.46
N ILE A 167 18.33 8.28 37.96
CA ILE A 167 18.00 8.14 36.53
C ILE A 167 16.55 8.52 36.37
N VAL A 168 16.29 9.41 35.43
CA VAL A 168 14.93 9.74 35.02
C VAL A 168 14.68 9.17 33.62
N GLU A 169 13.71 8.31 33.50
CA GLU A 169 13.32 7.68 32.23
C GLU A 169 11.85 7.97 31.91
N SER A 170 11.52 8.00 30.61
CA SER A 170 10.13 7.99 30.18
C SER A 170 9.61 6.56 30.17
N GLY A 171 8.52 6.32 30.88
CA GLY A 171 7.74 5.09 30.83
C GLY A 171 6.76 5.08 29.66
N THR A 172 5.47 4.94 29.98
CA THR A 172 4.43 4.98 28.97
C THR A 172 4.33 6.36 28.32
N THR A 173 4.31 6.41 27.01
CA THR A 173 4.14 7.63 26.21
C THR A 173 2.93 7.50 25.29
N PRO A 174 2.13 8.57 25.09
CA PRO A 174 1.02 8.57 24.14
C PRO A 174 1.49 8.36 22.71
N ASP A 175 0.64 7.73 21.91
CA ASP A 175 0.87 7.59 20.46
C ASP A 175 1.07 8.97 19.81
N GLY A 176 2.03 9.03 18.90
CA GLY A 176 2.36 10.28 18.21
C GLY A 176 3.13 11.30 19.06
N LEU A 177 3.53 10.98 20.28
CA LEU A 177 4.36 11.84 21.09
C LEU A 177 5.77 11.26 21.28
N ARG A 178 6.77 11.98 20.85
CA ARG A 178 8.17 11.66 21.17
C ARG A 178 8.57 12.37 22.46
N VAL A 179 9.05 11.59 23.41
CA VAL A 179 9.58 12.08 24.68
C VAL A 179 11.10 11.93 24.70
N ASN A 180 11.81 13.00 24.99
CA ASN A 180 13.27 12.98 25.15
C ASN A 180 13.61 13.52 26.53
N VAL A 181 14.29 12.71 27.33
CA VAL A 181 14.71 13.08 28.69
C VAL A 181 16.22 13.30 28.70
N ILE A 182 16.63 14.43 29.24
CA ILE A 182 18.05 14.77 29.48
C ILE A 182 18.19 15.13 30.95
N SER A 183 19.10 14.48 31.67
CA SER A 183 19.43 14.77 33.04
C SER A 183 20.91 15.02 33.21
N ASP A 184 21.28 15.97 34.10
CA ASP A 184 22.65 16.21 34.53
C ASP A 184 22.86 15.54 35.89
N PRO A 185 23.60 14.43 35.93
CA PRO A 185 23.83 13.72 37.18
C PRO A 185 24.67 14.53 38.19
N ALA A 186 25.37 15.57 37.78
CA ALA A 186 26.16 16.39 38.70
C ALA A 186 25.33 17.37 39.52
N THR A 187 24.25 17.85 38.93
CA THR A 187 23.37 18.85 39.56
C THR A 187 22.04 18.29 40.00
N GLY A 188 21.61 17.16 39.42
CA GLY A 188 20.24 16.62 39.55
C GLY A 188 19.20 17.41 38.78
N GLU A 189 19.62 18.38 37.96
CA GLU A 189 18.77 19.12 37.07
C GLU A 189 18.59 18.38 35.74
N GLY A 190 17.44 18.52 35.15
CA GLY A 190 17.16 17.91 33.84
C GLY A 190 16.01 18.56 33.13
N SER A 191 15.72 18.01 31.96
CA SER A 191 14.58 18.44 31.15
C SER A 191 13.95 17.30 30.37
N VAL A 192 12.67 17.40 30.20
CA VAL A 192 11.87 16.55 29.33
C VAL A 192 11.38 17.35 28.14
N THR A 193 11.71 16.95 26.93
CA THR A 193 11.20 17.58 25.72
C THR A 193 10.14 16.69 25.08
N LEU A 194 8.94 17.23 24.98
CA LEU A 194 7.76 16.61 24.39
C LEU A 194 7.61 17.13 22.96
N THR A 195 7.69 16.26 21.97
CA THR A 195 7.58 16.63 20.54
C THR A 195 6.38 15.91 19.93
N PRO A 196 5.25 16.61 19.68
CA PRO A 196 4.07 16.03 19.08
C PRO A 196 4.26 15.81 17.58
N ALA A 197 3.83 14.67 17.07
CA ALA A 197 3.65 14.41 15.66
C ALA A 197 2.22 14.80 15.21
N ALA A 198 1.94 14.72 13.91
CA ALA A 198 0.63 15.06 13.37
C ALA A 198 -0.51 14.22 13.97
N ASN A 199 -0.26 12.93 14.21
CA ASN A 199 -1.21 11.98 14.79
C ASN A 199 -1.33 12.04 16.32
N PHE A 200 -0.64 12.94 16.98
CA PHE A 200 -0.76 13.11 18.43
C PHE A 200 -2.12 13.72 18.79
N LEU A 201 -2.85 13.05 19.68
CA LEU A 201 -4.13 13.51 20.21
C LEU A 201 -4.01 13.94 21.68
N GLY A 202 -3.43 13.11 22.49
CA GLY A 202 -3.29 13.34 23.93
C GLY A 202 -3.07 12.04 24.68
N GLY A 203 -2.88 12.16 25.97
CA GLY A 203 -2.68 11.03 26.86
C GLY A 203 -1.87 11.43 28.11
N GLU A 204 -1.20 10.47 28.68
CA GLU A 204 -0.40 10.66 29.90
C GLU A 204 1.04 10.21 29.63
N VAL A 205 1.99 11.07 29.92
CA VAL A 205 3.42 10.79 29.91
C VAL A 205 3.82 10.39 31.32
N GLU A 206 4.37 9.21 31.48
CA GLU A 206 4.91 8.72 32.74
C GLU A 206 6.43 8.87 32.75
N LEU A 207 6.95 9.44 33.82
CA LEU A 207 8.37 9.62 34.08
C LEU A 207 8.71 8.96 35.40
N THR A 208 9.77 8.16 35.40
CA THR A 208 10.21 7.43 36.59
C THR A 208 11.63 7.85 36.95
N ALA A 209 11.80 8.32 38.17
CA ALA A 209 13.11 8.56 38.76
C ALA A 209 13.49 7.37 39.62
N SER A 210 14.69 6.83 39.38
CA SER A 210 15.23 5.66 40.09
C SER A 210 16.63 5.93 40.65
N PHE A 211 16.93 5.39 41.81
CA PHE A 211 18.22 5.49 42.43
C PHE A 211 18.50 4.26 43.31
N GLY A 212 19.47 3.44 42.94
CA GLY A 212 19.88 2.26 43.68
C GLY A 212 18.70 1.37 44.09
N ALA A 213 18.64 1.02 45.37
CA ALA A 213 17.56 0.18 45.93
C ALA A 213 16.35 0.98 46.43
N ARG A 214 16.39 2.32 46.32
CA ARG A 214 15.28 3.17 46.79
C ARG A 214 14.03 2.96 45.98
N ALA A 215 12.86 3.18 46.59
CA ALA A 215 11.60 3.09 45.89
C ALA A 215 11.52 4.15 44.78
N PRO A 216 11.28 3.75 43.51
CA PRO A 216 11.18 4.70 42.39
C PRO A 216 10.08 5.73 42.61
N GLN A 217 10.31 6.94 42.11
CA GLN A 217 9.29 7.99 42.10
C GLN A 217 8.74 8.19 40.69
N VAL A 218 7.44 8.06 40.58
CA VAL A 218 6.74 8.22 39.30
C VAL A 218 6.03 9.57 39.30
N ARG A 219 6.13 10.28 38.18
CA ARG A 219 5.39 11.49 37.89
C ARG A 219 4.65 11.35 36.58
N LYS A 220 3.45 11.90 36.53
CA LYS A 220 2.60 11.80 35.36
C LYS A 220 2.21 13.18 34.90
N ILE A 221 2.35 13.41 33.61
CA ILE A 221 1.99 14.67 32.96
C ILE A 221 0.91 14.37 31.92
N ARG A 222 -0.25 14.94 32.11
CA ARG A 222 -1.28 14.87 31.09
C ARG A 222 -0.96 15.83 29.96
N VAL A 223 -1.08 15.38 28.74
CA VAL A 223 -0.78 16.15 27.55
C VAL A 223 -1.90 15.98 26.52
N SER A 224 -2.26 17.07 25.86
CA SER A 224 -3.31 17.06 24.84
C SER A 224 -2.95 17.99 23.69
N ALA A 225 -3.21 17.57 22.46
CA ALA A 225 -3.16 18.43 21.29
C ALA A 225 -4.29 19.47 21.27
N PHE A 226 -5.35 19.22 22.04
CA PHE A 226 -6.54 20.06 22.16
C PHE A 226 -6.45 20.97 23.38
N ALA A 227 -7.21 22.07 23.33
CA ALA A 227 -7.26 23.02 24.43
C ALA A 227 -7.90 22.44 25.70
N ALA A 228 -8.81 21.47 25.56
CA ALA A 228 -9.46 20.76 26.65
C ALA A 228 -9.93 19.37 26.20
N GLY A 229 -10.25 18.51 27.17
CA GLY A 229 -10.78 17.17 26.96
C GLY A 229 -9.72 16.07 27.00
N GLU A 230 -10.22 14.84 27.13
CA GLU A 230 -9.44 13.59 27.21
C GLU A 230 -9.85 12.59 26.12
N GLY A 231 -10.79 12.97 25.24
CA GLY A 231 -11.33 12.12 24.16
C GLY A 231 -12.27 11.03 24.63
N THR A 232 -12.78 11.13 25.86
CA THR A 232 -13.81 10.24 26.42
C THR A 232 -15.20 10.87 26.30
N ALA A 233 -16.25 10.08 26.45
CA ALA A 233 -17.62 10.59 26.40
C ALA A 233 -17.90 11.67 27.47
N ASP A 234 -17.32 11.53 28.67
CA ASP A 234 -17.47 12.48 29.77
C ASP A 234 -16.59 13.73 29.61
N ALA A 235 -15.47 13.60 28.89
CA ALA A 235 -14.49 14.66 28.65
C ALA A 235 -14.04 14.65 27.19
N PRO A 236 -14.91 15.01 26.23
CA PRO A 236 -14.57 15.00 24.81
C PRO A 236 -13.47 16.01 24.48
N TYR A 237 -12.64 15.73 23.49
CA TYR A 237 -11.67 16.70 22.99
C TYR A 237 -12.39 17.93 22.41
N GLU A 238 -12.00 19.10 22.87
CA GLU A 238 -12.59 20.37 22.39
C GLU A 238 -11.89 20.85 21.13
N ILE A 239 -12.68 21.08 20.09
CA ILE A 239 -12.23 21.50 18.77
C ILE A 239 -12.59 22.96 18.54
N THR A 240 -11.60 23.79 18.23
CA THR A 240 -11.74 25.22 17.98
C THR A 240 -11.42 25.64 16.55
N SER A 241 -10.77 24.74 15.75
CA SER A 241 -10.24 25.07 14.43
C SER A 241 -10.34 23.89 13.45
N ALA A 242 -10.22 24.16 12.15
CA ALA A 242 -10.18 23.15 11.11
C ALA A 242 -8.99 22.18 11.30
N ALA A 243 -7.83 22.69 11.70
CA ALA A 243 -6.64 21.86 11.96
C ALA A 243 -6.82 20.90 13.15
N GLU A 244 -7.62 21.28 14.15
CA GLU A 244 -7.99 20.37 15.24
C GLU A 244 -9.08 19.39 14.80
N LEU A 245 -10.01 19.82 13.94
CA LEU A 245 -11.02 18.92 13.36
C LEU A 245 -10.38 17.81 12.52
N GLU A 246 -9.31 18.08 11.76
CA GLU A 246 -8.56 17.08 11.01
C GLU A 246 -8.01 15.95 11.91
N LYS A 247 -7.76 16.24 13.18
CA LYS A 247 -7.25 15.23 14.12
C LYS A 247 -8.25 14.11 14.44
N ILE A 248 -9.54 14.28 14.13
CA ILE A 248 -10.51 13.18 14.17
C ILE A 248 -10.05 11.99 13.31
N GLY A 249 -9.33 12.27 12.21
CA GLY A 249 -8.74 11.26 11.35
C GLY A 249 -7.65 10.38 12.00
N TYR A 250 -7.24 10.69 13.21
CA TYR A 250 -6.31 9.88 14.02
C TYR A 250 -6.97 9.26 15.26
N GLY A 251 -8.17 9.73 15.63
CA GLY A 251 -8.91 9.29 16.81
C GLY A 251 -10.30 8.78 16.46
N PHE A 252 -10.39 7.79 15.60
CA PHE A 252 -11.67 7.29 15.07
C PHE A 252 -12.66 6.80 16.13
N ASP A 253 -12.19 6.43 17.32
CA ASP A 253 -12.98 5.90 18.44
C ASP A 253 -13.17 6.91 19.58
N LYS A 254 -12.67 8.14 19.43
CA LYS A 254 -12.69 9.16 20.48
C LYS A 254 -13.93 10.02 20.43
N ALA A 255 -14.18 10.73 21.53
CA ALA A 255 -15.24 11.71 21.63
C ALA A 255 -14.69 13.13 21.42
N PHE A 256 -15.41 13.89 20.59
CA PHE A 256 -15.06 15.26 20.20
C PHE A 256 -16.25 16.20 20.39
N ARG A 257 -15.96 17.47 20.69
CA ARG A 257 -16.96 18.54 20.81
C ARG A 257 -16.47 19.81 20.15
N LEU A 258 -17.29 20.43 19.32
CA LEU A 258 -17.00 21.74 18.75
C LEU A 258 -17.24 22.86 19.79
N THR A 259 -16.33 23.80 19.89
CA THR A 259 -16.47 24.99 20.72
C THR A 259 -16.48 26.29 19.90
N SER A 260 -16.17 26.20 18.60
CA SER A 260 -16.18 27.27 17.62
C SER A 260 -16.81 26.84 16.31
N ASP A 261 -17.29 27.82 15.54
CA ASP A 261 -17.69 27.60 14.16
C ASP A 261 -16.43 27.36 13.30
N ILE A 262 -16.51 26.45 12.34
CA ILE A 262 -15.37 26.02 11.53
C ILE A 262 -15.70 26.17 10.04
N VAL A 263 -14.71 26.57 9.25
CA VAL A 263 -14.80 26.59 7.78
C VAL A 263 -13.83 25.59 7.22
N LEU A 264 -14.32 24.72 6.35
CA LEU A 264 -13.52 23.70 5.63
C LEU A 264 -13.49 24.05 4.14
N ASP A 265 -12.31 23.91 3.56
CA ASP A 265 -12.04 24.13 2.14
C ASP A 265 -11.61 22.82 1.44
N ASN A 266 -11.14 22.90 0.22
CA ASN A 266 -10.68 21.75 -0.56
C ASN A 266 -9.45 21.03 0.01
N ASN A 267 -8.80 21.55 1.06
CA ASN A 267 -7.72 20.83 1.75
C ASN A 267 -8.28 19.81 2.78
N TRP A 268 -9.56 19.91 3.12
CA TRP A 268 -10.20 18.96 4.03
C TRP A 268 -10.12 17.53 3.51
N THR A 269 -9.62 16.63 4.32
CA THR A 269 -9.68 15.18 4.04
C THR A 269 -10.86 14.57 4.77
N PRO A 270 -11.87 14.03 4.07
CA PRO A 270 -13.02 13.39 4.71
C PRO A 270 -12.59 12.26 5.66
N VAL A 271 -13.12 12.28 6.87
CA VAL A 271 -12.70 11.38 7.95
C VAL A 271 -13.23 9.97 7.74
N GLY A 272 -12.39 8.97 8.00
CA GLY A 272 -12.74 7.56 7.99
C GLY A 272 -12.44 6.88 6.65
N THR A 273 -12.05 5.62 6.73
CA THR A 273 -11.81 4.73 5.58
C THR A 273 -12.62 3.45 5.74
N GLU A 274 -12.64 2.58 4.75
CA GLU A 274 -13.29 1.27 4.86
C GLU A 274 -12.64 0.39 5.94
N ALA A 275 -11.32 0.46 6.08
CA ALA A 275 -10.59 -0.28 7.10
C ALA A 275 -10.68 0.35 8.50
N GLN A 276 -10.87 1.66 8.57
CA GLN A 276 -10.94 2.43 9.81
C GLN A 276 -12.04 3.49 9.71
N PRO A 277 -13.30 3.08 9.79
CA PRO A 277 -14.41 4.04 9.81
C PRO A 277 -14.43 4.82 11.14
N PHE A 278 -14.95 6.03 11.11
CA PHE A 278 -15.19 6.77 12.34
C PHE A 278 -16.24 6.06 13.20
N SER A 279 -15.90 5.71 14.42
CA SER A 279 -16.76 4.97 15.37
C SER A 279 -16.93 5.70 16.71
N GLY A 280 -16.35 6.87 16.84
CA GLY A 280 -16.44 7.73 18.02
C GLY A 280 -17.68 8.61 18.03
N SER A 281 -17.60 9.72 18.74
CA SER A 281 -18.68 10.71 18.80
C SER A 281 -18.20 12.12 18.46
N LEU A 282 -19.05 12.89 17.78
CA LEU A 282 -18.87 14.31 17.52
C LEU A 282 -20.12 15.08 17.99
N ASP A 283 -20.01 15.83 19.08
CA ASP A 283 -21.01 16.78 19.51
C ASP A 283 -20.72 18.15 18.87
N GLY A 284 -21.55 18.56 17.95
CA GLY A 284 -21.48 19.89 17.34
C GLY A 284 -21.72 21.04 18.31
N ASN A 285 -22.33 20.76 19.49
CA ASN A 285 -22.57 21.74 20.53
C ASN A 285 -23.28 23.02 20.02
N GLY A 286 -24.16 22.87 19.05
CA GLY A 286 -24.84 23.95 18.36
C GLY A 286 -23.95 24.82 17.48
N ARG A 287 -22.72 24.42 17.21
CA ARG A 287 -21.79 25.14 16.31
C ARG A 287 -22.02 24.73 14.88
N LYS A 288 -21.48 25.55 13.98
CA LYS A 288 -21.62 25.40 12.55
C LYS A 288 -20.30 25.01 11.90
N VAL A 289 -20.34 24.03 10.98
CA VAL A 289 -19.25 23.75 10.05
C VAL A 289 -19.70 24.17 8.65
N THR A 290 -18.97 25.12 8.07
CA THR A 290 -19.22 25.58 6.70
C THR A 290 -18.33 24.80 5.75
N LEU A 291 -18.94 24.11 4.80
CA LEU A 291 -18.29 23.28 3.80
C LEU A 291 -18.08 24.07 2.51
N ALA A 292 -16.86 24.13 2.01
CA ALA A 292 -16.53 24.66 0.69
C ALA A 292 -15.72 23.62 -0.08
N LEU A 293 -16.36 22.46 -0.34
CA LEU A 293 -15.71 21.29 -0.94
C LEU A 293 -16.11 21.20 -2.42
N ASP A 294 -15.18 21.49 -3.32
CA ASP A 294 -15.39 21.39 -4.77
C ASP A 294 -14.37 20.40 -5.38
N ARG A 295 -14.74 19.12 -5.42
CA ARG A 295 -13.90 17.99 -5.83
C ARG A 295 -14.63 17.09 -6.84
N PRO A 296 -14.95 17.61 -8.03
CA PRO A 296 -15.85 16.93 -8.98
C PRO A 296 -15.32 15.58 -9.50
N THR A 297 -14.05 15.28 -9.32
CA THR A 297 -13.42 14.03 -9.77
C THR A 297 -13.19 13.01 -8.63
N GLU A 298 -13.49 13.39 -7.39
CA GLU A 298 -13.25 12.54 -6.22
C GLU A 298 -14.54 11.87 -5.72
N ASP A 299 -14.39 10.64 -5.22
CA ASP A 299 -15.44 9.90 -4.53
C ASP A 299 -15.39 10.14 -3.02
N TYR A 300 -16.48 9.86 -2.33
CA TYR A 300 -16.61 9.97 -0.87
C TYR A 300 -16.36 11.38 -0.34
N VAL A 301 -16.92 12.38 -0.98
CA VAL A 301 -16.77 13.78 -0.60
C VAL A 301 -17.86 14.18 0.39
N ALA A 302 -17.48 14.42 1.63
CA ALA A 302 -18.35 14.81 2.74
C ALA A 302 -17.49 15.31 3.94
N LEU A 303 -18.12 15.60 5.07
CA LEU A 303 -17.38 15.77 6.32
C LEU A 303 -16.71 14.45 6.75
N PHE A 304 -17.43 13.34 6.66
CA PHE A 304 -16.93 11.98 6.90
C PHE A 304 -16.98 11.16 5.61
N ALA A 305 -15.89 10.48 5.27
CA ALA A 305 -15.90 9.51 4.17
C ALA A 305 -16.61 8.22 4.59
N ARG A 306 -16.29 7.70 5.77
CA ARG A 306 -16.87 6.47 6.32
C ARG A 306 -17.16 6.60 7.80
N VAL A 307 -18.37 6.21 8.19
CA VAL A 307 -18.82 6.19 9.59
C VAL A 307 -19.28 4.77 9.93
N GLY A 308 -18.74 4.22 11.02
CA GLY A 308 -19.03 2.86 11.50
C GLY A 308 -20.28 2.79 12.36
N ALA A 309 -20.72 1.57 12.61
CA ALA A 309 -21.84 1.31 13.52
C ALA A 309 -21.51 1.77 14.95
N GLY A 310 -22.42 2.48 15.58
CA GLY A 310 -22.24 2.99 16.95
C GLY A 310 -21.60 4.36 17.05
N ALA A 311 -21.18 4.95 15.94
CA ALA A 311 -20.78 6.35 15.92
C ALA A 311 -21.96 7.29 16.18
N GLU A 312 -21.70 8.42 16.82
CA GLU A 312 -22.69 9.44 17.13
C GLU A 312 -22.26 10.81 16.60
N VAL A 313 -23.14 11.48 15.86
CA VAL A 313 -22.99 12.89 15.50
C VAL A 313 -24.25 13.60 15.90
N THR A 314 -24.12 14.61 16.76
CA THR A 314 -25.28 15.33 17.33
C THR A 314 -25.03 16.83 17.37
N ASN A 315 -26.10 17.62 17.45
CA ASN A 315 -26.05 19.06 17.67
C ASN A 315 -25.18 19.83 16.68
N LEU A 316 -25.01 19.31 15.47
CA LEU A 316 -24.16 19.90 14.43
C LEU A 316 -25.01 20.56 13.34
N THR A 317 -24.65 21.77 12.97
CA THR A 317 -25.19 22.46 11.80
C THR A 317 -24.13 22.49 10.69
N LEU A 318 -24.51 22.06 9.49
CA LEU A 318 -23.68 22.16 8.29
C LEU A 318 -24.26 23.22 7.35
N ASP A 319 -23.39 23.95 6.68
CA ASP A 319 -23.70 25.02 5.73
C ASP A 319 -22.73 24.97 4.53
N GLY A 320 -23.05 25.65 3.44
CA GLY A 320 -22.17 25.79 2.28
C GLY A 320 -22.44 24.84 1.12
N SER A 321 -21.38 24.28 0.52
CA SER A 321 -21.53 23.44 -0.66
C SER A 321 -20.55 22.28 -0.69
N VAL A 322 -21.02 21.16 -1.24
CA VAL A 322 -20.21 19.94 -1.46
C VAL A 322 -20.43 19.50 -2.90
N THR A 323 -19.35 19.42 -3.66
CA THR A 323 -19.32 18.83 -5.01
C THR A 323 -18.33 17.68 -5.02
N GLY A 324 -18.74 16.56 -5.57
CA GLY A 324 -17.90 15.35 -5.73
C GLY A 324 -18.35 14.54 -6.93
N ARG A 325 -17.77 13.37 -7.10
CA ARG A 325 -18.17 12.41 -8.11
C ARG A 325 -19.21 11.45 -7.54
N ASN A 326 -18.81 10.42 -6.85
CA ASN A 326 -19.71 9.42 -6.25
C ASN A 326 -19.68 9.49 -4.70
N TYR A 327 -20.80 9.10 -4.09
CA TYR A 327 -20.95 9.11 -2.63
C TYR A 327 -20.73 10.51 -2.05
N VAL A 328 -21.59 11.44 -2.44
CA VAL A 328 -21.47 12.86 -2.11
C VAL A 328 -22.60 13.30 -1.19
N SER A 329 -22.25 13.91 -0.07
CA SER A 329 -23.23 14.40 0.90
C SER A 329 -22.60 15.45 1.84
N ALA A 330 -23.40 16.10 2.65
CA ALA A 330 -22.88 17.06 3.61
C ALA A 330 -22.18 16.39 4.81
N LEU A 331 -22.81 15.36 5.39
CA LEU A 331 -22.37 14.78 6.65
C LEU A 331 -21.49 13.56 6.46
N ALA A 332 -21.98 12.52 5.79
CA ALA A 332 -21.21 11.31 5.60
C ALA A 332 -21.45 10.70 4.22
N ALA A 333 -20.37 10.38 3.51
CA ALA A 333 -20.45 9.70 2.22
C ALA A 333 -20.97 8.26 2.39
N ALA A 334 -20.57 7.58 3.45
CA ALA A 334 -21.15 6.30 3.85
C ALA A 334 -21.23 6.20 5.38
N SER A 335 -22.36 5.68 5.89
CA SER A 335 -22.56 5.50 7.32
C SER A 335 -23.34 4.22 7.62
N GLU A 336 -22.85 3.45 8.60
CA GLU A 336 -23.57 2.32 9.21
C GLU A 336 -24.40 2.77 10.41
N ALA A 337 -24.18 3.99 10.92
CA ALA A 337 -24.95 4.61 12.01
C ALA A 337 -25.99 5.60 11.49
N SER A 338 -27.08 5.77 12.23
CA SER A 338 -28.02 6.87 12.00
C SER A 338 -27.48 8.15 12.62
N LEU A 339 -27.06 9.09 11.77
CA LEU A 339 -26.46 10.34 12.18
C LEU A 339 -27.49 11.47 12.22
N SER A 340 -27.26 12.49 13.05
CA SER A 340 -28.12 13.67 13.17
C SER A 340 -27.33 14.96 13.04
N ALA A 341 -27.58 15.69 11.95
CA ALA A 341 -27.07 17.05 11.76
C ALA A 341 -28.10 17.89 11.00
N ASP A 342 -28.11 19.20 11.25
CA ASP A 342 -28.87 20.13 10.42
C ASP A 342 -28.07 20.44 9.14
N VAL A 343 -28.57 19.94 8.01
CA VAL A 343 -27.94 20.12 6.68
C VAL A 343 -28.80 21.01 5.77
N ALA A 344 -29.85 21.67 6.29
CA ALA A 344 -30.82 22.39 5.49
C ALA A 344 -30.23 23.56 4.69
N ALA A 345 -29.06 24.07 5.07
CA ALA A 345 -28.35 25.12 4.39
C ALA A 345 -27.28 24.66 3.37
N VAL A 346 -27.02 23.34 3.26
CA VAL A 346 -25.99 22.81 2.36
C VAL A 346 -26.55 22.53 0.97
N THR A 347 -25.77 22.87 -0.05
CA THR A 347 -26.02 22.39 -1.43
C THR A 347 -25.06 21.23 -1.73
N VAL A 348 -25.61 20.15 -2.33
CA VAL A 348 -24.84 18.94 -2.63
C VAL A 348 -24.99 18.60 -4.12
N LYS A 349 -23.86 18.31 -4.76
CA LYS A 349 -23.81 17.94 -6.19
C LYS A 349 -22.82 16.80 -6.43
N GLY A 350 -23.22 15.80 -7.22
CA GLY A 350 -22.37 14.66 -7.58
C GLY A 350 -22.95 13.84 -8.73
N GLU A 351 -22.22 12.80 -9.15
CA GLU A 351 -22.64 11.91 -10.22
C GLU A 351 -23.60 10.83 -9.72
N ASN A 352 -23.21 10.11 -8.67
CA ASN A 352 -24.00 9.00 -8.14
C ASN A 352 -23.91 8.94 -6.61
N PHE A 353 -24.92 8.38 -5.95
CA PHE A 353 -25.05 8.35 -4.49
C PHE A 353 -24.95 9.76 -3.89
N VAL A 354 -25.86 10.65 -4.31
CA VAL A 354 -25.88 12.04 -3.87
C VAL A 354 -27.06 12.26 -2.94
N ALA A 355 -26.79 12.72 -1.72
CA ALA A 355 -27.79 12.92 -0.68
C ALA A 355 -27.53 14.19 0.13
N ALA A 356 -28.53 14.63 0.89
CA ALA A 356 -28.39 15.82 1.72
C ALA A 356 -27.41 15.60 2.88
N ALA A 357 -27.61 14.53 3.66
CA ALA A 357 -26.79 14.25 4.84
C ALA A 357 -25.92 13.00 4.67
N VAL A 358 -26.48 11.86 4.28
CA VAL A 358 -25.77 10.56 4.19
C VAL A 358 -26.07 9.87 2.87
N ALA A 359 -25.03 9.62 2.06
CA ALA A 359 -25.19 9.10 0.72
C ALA A 359 -25.34 7.57 0.64
N SER A 360 -24.72 6.80 1.53
CA SER A 360 -24.74 5.34 1.47
C SER A 360 -24.58 4.67 2.84
N GLY A 361 -24.77 3.33 2.91
CA GLY A 361 -24.70 2.53 4.12
C GLY A 361 -26.04 2.38 4.83
N ALA A 362 -26.07 1.73 5.99
CA ALA A 362 -27.27 1.48 6.76
C ALA A 362 -27.91 2.76 7.31
N GLY A 363 -27.12 3.78 7.57
CA GLY A 363 -27.56 5.09 8.03
C GLY A 363 -27.89 6.09 6.91
N ARG A 364 -27.99 5.65 5.65
CA ARG A 364 -28.22 6.55 4.52
C ARG A 364 -29.57 7.29 4.61
N ASP A 365 -29.64 8.45 4.00
CA ASP A 365 -30.86 9.22 3.85
C ASP A 365 -31.96 8.40 3.14
N ALA A 366 -33.22 8.66 3.53
CA ALA A 366 -34.36 8.00 2.87
C ALA A 366 -34.47 8.34 1.36
N ARG A 367 -33.93 9.48 0.94
CA ARG A 367 -33.88 9.91 -0.45
C ARG A 367 -32.42 10.26 -0.82
N VAL A 368 -31.87 9.49 -1.73
CA VAL A 368 -30.50 9.64 -2.27
C VAL A 368 -30.61 9.66 -3.78
N ILE A 369 -29.96 10.59 -4.46
CA ILE A 369 -29.83 10.50 -5.92
C ILE A 369 -28.91 9.32 -6.20
N GLU A 370 -29.47 8.24 -6.68
CA GLU A 370 -28.76 7.00 -6.95
C GLU A 370 -29.12 6.56 -8.37
N PHE A 371 -28.08 6.36 -9.16
CA PHE A 371 -28.18 5.79 -10.49
C PHE A 371 -27.64 4.36 -10.46
N GLY A 372 -28.33 3.48 -11.12
CA GLY A 372 -27.77 2.25 -11.65
C GLY A 372 -26.97 2.57 -12.93
N THR A 373 -27.33 1.91 -14.02
CA THR A 373 -26.70 2.23 -15.30
C THR A 373 -27.52 3.30 -16.03
N VAL A 374 -26.92 4.49 -16.18
CA VAL A 374 -27.48 5.54 -17.06
C VAL A 374 -27.16 5.13 -18.49
N PRO A 375 -28.14 5.11 -19.40
CA PRO A 375 -27.89 4.79 -20.81
C PRO A 375 -26.99 5.89 -21.41
N ALA A 376 -25.93 5.49 -22.07
CA ALA A 376 -25.04 6.42 -22.75
C ALA A 376 -25.63 6.89 -24.07
N ALA A 377 -26.43 6.04 -24.70
CA ALA A 377 -27.12 6.35 -25.95
C ALA A 377 -28.52 5.76 -26.02
N VAL A 378 -29.39 6.39 -26.79
CA VAL A 378 -30.72 5.92 -27.17
C VAL A 378 -30.84 5.92 -28.69
N ASN A 379 -31.21 4.78 -29.22
CA ASN A 379 -31.45 4.63 -30.65
C ASN A 379 -32.94 4.62 -30.94
N ILE A 380 -33.40 5.59 -31.72
CA ILE A 380 -34.73 5.53 -32.33
C ILE A 380 -34.62 4.59 -33.52
N THR A 381 -35.26 3.42 -33.40
CA THR A 381 -35.20 2.39 -34.42
C THR A 381 -35.81 2.91 -35.73
N MET A 382 -35.22 2.57 -36.85
CA MET A 382 -35.76 2.93 -38.17
C MET A 382 -37.20 2.46 -38.28
N GLY A 383 -38.13 3.36 -38.58
CA GLY A 383 -39.55 3.09 -38.66
C GLY A 383 -40.37 3.32 -37.39
N THR A 384 -39.76 3.82 -36.34
CA THR A 384 -40.43 4.32 -35.13
C THR A 384 -40.13 5.80 -34.94
N ASP A 385 -41.06 6.55 -34.37
CA ASP A 385 -40.88 7.98 -34.08
C ASP A 385 -40.41 8.19 -32.66
N SER A 386 -40.31 7.12 -31.84
CA SER A 386 -39.88 7.22 -30.46
C SER A 386 -39.14 5.98 -30.00
N ALA A 387 -38.29 6.18 -28.99
CA ALA A 387 -37.66 5.13 -28.22
C ALA A 387 -37.87 5.38 -26.73
N THR A 388 -38.03 4.31 -25.96
CA THR A 388 -38.20 4.36 -24.51
C THR A 388 -37.16 3.47 -23.87
N GLU A 389 -36.37 4.06 -22.94
CA GLU A 389 -35.29 3.39 -22.21
C GLU A 389 -35.37 3.71 -20.72
N SER A 390 -34.77 2.86 -19.92
CA SER A 390 -34.59 3.18 -18.49
C SER A 390 -33.54 4.27 -18.32
N LEU A 391 -33.83 5.30 -17.55
CA LEU A 391 -32.88 6.34 -17.21
C LEU A 391 -31.79 5.83 -16.22
N GLY A 392 -32.01 4.65 -15.69
CA GLY A 392 -31.12 4.12 -14.65
C GLY A 392 -31.25 4.81 -13.29
N LEU A 393 -32.19 5.76 -13.15
CA LEU A 393 -32.45 6.46 -11.89
C LEU A 393 -33.17 5.52 -10.92
N VAL A 394 -32.53 5.18 -9.80
CA VAL A 394 -33.11 4.33 -8.75
C VAL A 394 -34.07 5.14 -7.86
N THR A 395 -33.78 6.42 -7.71
CA THR A 395 -34.49 7.35 -6.82
C THR A 395 -35.89 7.70 -7.33
N LYS A 396 -36.93 7.44 -6.54
CA LYS A 396 -38.30 7.82 -6.85
C LYS A 396 -38.66 9.20 -6.32
N GLY A 397 -39.57 9.89 -7.05
CA GLY A 397 -40.04 11.23 -6.68
C GLY A 397 -38.97 12.32 -6.77
N ALA A 398 -37.92 12.10 -7.52
CA ALA A 398 -36.94 13.12 -7.88
C ALA A 398 -37.41 13.90 -9.12
N THR A 399 -36.99 15.15 -9.24
CA THR A 399 -37.24 15.95 -10.42
C THR A 399 -36.15 15.69 -11.44
N VAL A 400 -36.52 15.15 -12.61
CA VAL A 400 -35.62 15.01 -13.76
C VAL A 400 -35.88 16.17 -14.71
N THR A 401 -34.83 16.91 -15.01
CA THR A 401 -34.87 18.03 -15.95
C THR A 401 -33.98 17.74 -17.14
N PHE A 402 -34.53 17.64 -18.30
CA PHE A 402 -33.79 17.52 -19.55
C PHE A 402 -33.53 18.93 -20.09
N ASP A 403 -32.29 19.20 -20.47
CA ASP A 403 -31.91 20.43 -21.13
C ASP A 403 -32.07 20.24 -22.65
N PRO A 404 -32.93 20.99 -23.34
CA PRO A 404 -33.26 20.77 -24.75
C PRO A 404 -32.13 21.20 -25.69
N GLY A 405 -30.93 20.67 -25.52
CA GLY A 405 -29.80 20.95 -26.41
C GLY A 405 -29.93 20.34 -27.80
N THR A 406 -30.75 19.28 -27.95
CA THR A 406 -30.97 18.58 -29.23
C THR A 406 -32.21 19.10 -29.92
N THR A 407 -32.06 19.80 -31.03
CA THR A 407 -33.16 20.23 -31.87
C THR A 407 -33.78 19.04 -32.61
N GLY A 408 -35.11 19.02 -32.77
CA GLY A 408 -35.84 17.96 -33.48
C GLY A 408 -36.19 16.76 -32.61
N THR A 409 -36.13 16.87 -31.26
CA THR A 409 -36.61 15.85 -30.33
C THR A 409 -37.42 16.43 -29.20
N SER A 410 -38.35 15.65 -28.66
CA SER A 410 -39.08 15.92 -27.43
C SER A 410 -38.86 14.77 -26.44
N TRP A 411 -38.94 15.08 -25.13
CA TRP A 411 -38.57 14.18 -24.04
C TRP A 411 -39.66 14.11 -22.99
N SER A 412 -39.86 12.93 -22.44
CA SER A 412 -40.69 12.72 -21.26
C SER A 412 -40.02 11.73 -20.30
N TYR A 413 -40.27 11.86 -19.01
CA TYR A 413 -39.82 10.95 -17.99
C TYR A 413 -41.00 10.48 -17.13
N ASP A 414 -41.11 9.17 -16.94
CA ASP A 414 -42.12 8.55 -16.08
C ASP A 414 -41.45 8.02 -14.79
N ASP A 415 -41.67 8.70 -13.68
CA ASP A 415 -41.11 8.35 -12.38
C ASP A 415 -41.61 6.98 -11.88
N ALA A 416 -42.79 6.51 -12.29
CA ALA A 416 -43.33 5.23 -11.85
C ALA A 416 -42.54 4.07 -12.42
N SER A 417 -42.26 4.07 -13.73
CA SER A 417 -41.47 3.07 -14.42
C SER A 417 -39.96 3.32 -14.32
N GLY A 418 -39.51 4.58 -14.15
CA GLY A 418 -38.12 4.99 -14.24
C GLY A 418 -37.63 5.14 -15.68
N ASN A 419 -38.53 5.16 -16.65
CA ASN A 419 -38.19 5.24 -18.06
C ASN A 419 -38.31 6.69 -18.57
N PHE A 420 -37.45 7.02 -19.53
CA PHE A 420 -37.65 8.20 -20.37
C PHE A 420 -38.00 7.79 -21.80
N THR A 421 -38.76 8.62 -22.46
CA THR A 421 -39.15 8.44 -23.85
C THR A 421 -38.64 9.62 -24.67
N VAL A 422 -37.93 9.35 -25.74
CA VAL A 422 -37.56 10.35 -26.73
C VAL A 422 -38.43 10.16 -27.96
N THR A 423 -38.96 11.26 -28.46
CA THR A 423 -39.73 11.28 -29.72
C THR A 423 -39.03 12.21 -30.69
N LYS A 424 -38.79 11.75 -31.91
CA LYS A 424 -38.08 12.52 -32.94
C LYS A 424 -39.06 13.28 -33.83
N GLU A 425 -38.60 14.38 -34.41
CA GLU A 425 -39.19 15.09 -35.54
C GLU A 425 -38.55 14.59 -36.86
N ASP A 426 -39.19 14.91 -37.98
CA ASP A 426 -38.83 14.35 -39.31
C ASP A 426 -37.36 14.60 -39.73
N ASP A 427 -36.75 15.68 -39.31
CA ASP A 427 -35.39 16.08 -39.71
C ASP A 427 -34.28 15.68 -38.70
N PHE A 428 -34.57 14.85 -37.69
CA PHE A 428 -33.62 14.50 -36.65
C PHE A 428 -32.55 13.52 -37.17
N SER A 429 -31.27 13.91 -37.06
CA SER A 429 -30.12 13.11 -37.49
C SER A 429 -29.25 12.59 -36.34
N GLY A 430 -29.55 13.00 -35.13
CA GLY A 430 -28.77 12.64 -33.93
C GLY A 430 -28.28 13.86 -33.14
N GLY A 431 -27.95 13.65 -31.90
CA GLY A 431 -27.38 14.69 -31.01
C GLY A 431 -27.38 14.25 -29.55
N ASP A 432 -26.77 15.10 -28.70
CA ASP A 432 -26.69 14.83 -27.29
C ASP A 432 -27.77 15.55 -26.52
N VAL A 433 -28.34 14.88 -25.55
CA VAL A 433 -29.24 15.49 -24.56
C VAL A 433 -28.58 15.39 -23.17
N THR A 434 -28.62 16.49 -22.45
CA THR A 434 -28.18 16.51 -21.06
C THR A 434 -29.39 16.53 -20.13
N PHE A 435 -29.24 15.88 -18.99
CA PHE A 435 -30.23 15.93 -17.92
C PHE A 435 -29.56 16.07 -16.52
N ARG A 436 -30.37 16.52 -15.58
CA ARG A 436 -30.04 16.60 -14.15
C ARG A 436 -31.18 16.02 -13.34
N VAL A 437 -30.82 15.50 -12.17
CA VAL A 437 -31.76 15.02 -11.17
C VAL A 437 -31.66 15.87 -9.92
N ALA A 438 -32.79 16.23 -9.35
CA ALA A 438 -32.82 17.04 -8.13
C ALA A 438 -33.74 16.42 -7.07
N LEU A 439 -33.35 16.52 -5.82
CA LEU A 439 -34.17 16.31 -4.63
C LEU A 439 -34.39 17.66 -3.94
N GLY A 440 -35.40 18.39 -4.38
CA GLY A 440 -35.64 19.79 -3.99
C GLY A 440 -34.55 20.71 -4.61
N ASP A 441 -34.32 21.86 -3.96
CA ASP A 441 -33.50 22.92 -4.53
C ASP A 441 -32.01 22.79 -4.20
N ARG A 442 -31.63 21.84 -3.35
CA ARG A 442 -30.26 21.80 -2.76
C ARG A 442 -29.44 20.56 -3.07
N VAL A 443 -30.06 19.44 -3.39
CA VAL A 443 -29.37 18.19 -3.73
C VAL A 443 -29.58 17.94 -5.21
N THR A 444 -28.50 17.98 -6.00
CA THR A 444 -28.58 17.85 -7.44
C THR A 444 -27.50 16.89 -7.95
N SER A 445 -27.82 16.15 -9.04
CA SER A 445 -26.80 15.44 -9.79
C SER A 445 -25.88 16.44 -10.54
N THR A 446 -24.72 15.95 -10.97
CA THR A 446 -24.02 16.54 -12.10
C THR A 446 -24.86 16.44 -13.36
N VAL A 447 -24.42 17.05 -14.44
CA VAL A 447 -25.06 16.90 -15.75
C VAL A 447 -24.70 15.52 -16.29
N HIS A 448 -25.70 14.76 -16.68
CA HIS A 448 -25.54 13.51 -17.41
C HIS A 448 -25.86 13.74 -18.87
N THR A 449 -25.18 13.07 -19.76
CA THR A 449 -25.35 13.18 -21.21
C THR A 449 -25.82 11.86 -21.78
N ILE A 450 -26.79 11.92 -22.67
CA ILE A 450 -27.32 10.78 -23.42
C ILE A 450 -27.29 11.12 -24.91
N ALA A 451 -26.61 10.30 -25.70
CA ALA A 451 -26.59 10.44 -27.14
C ALA A 451 -27.90 9.88 -27.77
N VAL A 452 -28.43 10.57 -28.73
CA VAL A 452 -29.62 10.10 -29.50
C VAL A 452 -29.24 10.01 -30.96
N SER A 453 -29.49 8.87 -31.55
CA SER A 453 -29.24 8.65 -32.99
C SER A 453 -30.41 7.99 -33.70
N SER A 454 -30.55 8.27 -35.01
CA SER A 454 -31.38 7.53 -35.94
C SER A 454 -30.49 6.82 -36.97
N LYS A 455 -30.67 5.53 -37.16
CA LYS A 455 -29.65 4.62 -37.66
C LYS A 455 -29.20 4.78 -39.12
N ASN A 456 -27.86 4.94 -39.25
CA ASN A 456 -27.04 4.43 -40.35
C ASN A 456 -26.05 3.37 -39.79
N MET A 457 -25.44 2.56 -40.66
CA MET A 457 -24.45 1.55 -40.24
C MET A 457 -23.26 2.23 -39.51
N TYR A 458 -22.95 3.48 -39.83
CA TYR A 458 -22.02 4.42 -39.22
C TYR A 458 -22.49 5.85 -39.52
N GLU A 459 -22.09 6.80 -38.70
CA GLU A 459 -22.48 8.20 -38.86
C GLU A 459 -21.72 8.89 -40.01
N SER A 460 -20.41 8.60 -40.10
CA SER A 460 -19.51 9.22 -41.07
C SER A 460 -18.26 8.39 -41.28
N GLY A 461 -17.39 8.82 -42.18
CA GLY A 461 -16.07 8.22 -42.45
C GLY A 461 -16.08 7.22 -43.61
N SER A 462 -14.89 6.84 -44.03
CA SER A 462 -14.66 5.88 -45.12
C SER A 462 -13.99 4.57 -44.63
N GLY A 463 -13.72 4.45 -43.34
CA GLY A 463 -13.09 3.28 -42.75
C GLY A 463 -11.57 3.21 -42.94
N LEU A 464 -10.95 4.30 -43.43
CA LEU A 464 -9.50 4.44 -43.55
C LEU A 464 -8.89 5.03 -42.27
N GLU A 465 -7.58 4.86 -42.05
CA GLU A 465 -6.88 5.35 -40.87
C GLU A 465 -7.06 6.86 -40.61
N GLY A 466 -7.04 7.66 -41.66
CA GLY A 466 -7.27 9.12 -41.59
C GLY A 466 -8.74 9.55 -41.59
N ASP A 467 -9.66 8.65 -41.81
CA ASP A 467 -11.11 8.90 -41.92
C ASP A 467 -11.89 7.66 -41.45
N PRO A 468 -11.85 7.31 -40.13
CA PRO A 468 -12.45 6.11 -39.62
C PRO A 468 -13.99 6.16 -39.69
N TYR A 469 -14.63 4.98 -39.75
CA TYR A 469 -16.07 4.92 -39.55
C TYR A 469 -16.41 5.35 -38.14
N VAL A 470 -17.25 6.36 -38.01
CA VAL A 470 -17.75 6.82 -36.71
C VAL A 470 -19.00 6.04 -36.38
N VAL A 471 -18.99 5.32 -35.26
CA VAL A 471 -20.13 4.57 -34.76
C VAL A 471 -20.56 5.09 -33.40
N VAL A 472 -21.87 5.22 -33.21
CA VAL A 472 -22.47 5.88 -32.04
C VAL A 472 -23.40 4.96 -31.25
N ASP A 473 -23.72 3.78 -31.78
CA ASP A 473 -24.63 2.84 -31.11
C ASP A 473 -24.27 1.37 -31.30
N ALA A 474 -24.94 0.51 -30.52
CA ALA A 474 -24.69 -0.92 -30.51
C ALA A 474 -24.98 -1.61 -31.85
N ASP A 475 -25.97 -1.15 -32.59
CA ASP A 475 -26.31 -1.75 -33.87
C ASP A 475 -25.30 -1.32 -34.93
N GLN A 476 -24.95 -0.01 -34.96
CA GLN A 476 -23.88 0.48 -35.83
C GLN A 476 -22.55 -0.18 -35.49
N PHE A 477 -22.23 -0.28 -34.20
CA PHE A 477 -21.02 -0.93 -33.72
C PHE A 477 -20.93 -2.39 -34.17
N THR A 478 -22.03 -3.12 -33.95
CA THR A 478 -22.11 -4.55 -34.34
C THR A 478 -22.04 -4.69 -35.84
N ALA A 479 -22.87 -3.94 -36.57
CA ALA A 479 -22.95 -4.06 -38.02
C ALA A 479 -21.63 -3.67 -38.72
N THR A 480 -21.01 -2.56 -38.28
CA THR A 480 -19.76 -2.06 -38.90
C THR A 480 -18.61 -3.01 -38.67
N LEU A 481 -18.41 -3.47 -37.43
CA LEU A 481 -17.25 -4.30 -37.07
C LEU A 481 -17.35 -5.71 -37.68
N HIS A 482 -18.56 -6.29 -37.78
CA HIS A 482 -18.73 -7.60 -38.40
C HIS A 482 -18.61 -7.52 -39.94
N THR A 483 -19.04 -6.41 -40.52
CA THR A 483 -19.02 -6.24 -42.00
C THR A 483 -17.62 -5.83 -42.49
N TYR A 484 -16.93 -4.99 -41.74
CA TYR A 484 -15.65 -4.41 -42.14
C TYR A 484 -14.54 -4.65 -41.08
N PRO A 485 -14.15 -5.90 -40.79
CA PRO A 485 -13.21 -6.19 -39.72
C PRO A 485 -11.76 -5.71 -39.96
N ALA A 486 -11.47 -5.17 -41.13
CA ALA A 486 -10.20 -4.55 -41.48
C ALA A 486 -10.29 -3.02 -41.50
N ALA A 487 -11.44 -2.43 -41.22
CA ALA A 487 -11.61 -0.97 -41.23
C ALA A 487 -11.13 -0.35 -39.91
N HIS A 488 -10.86 0.96 -40.00
CA HIS A 488 -10.65 1.81 -38.80
C HIS A 488 -12.01 2.31 -38.32
N VAL A 489 -12.30 2.11 -37.05
CA VAL A 489 -13.58 2.44 -36.41
C VAL A 489 -13.31 3.30 -35.19
N LYS A 490 -14.11 4.33 -35.02
CA LYS A 490 -14.06 5.22 -33.88
C LYS A 490 -15.38 5.24 -33.15
N LEU A 491 -15.34 5.08 -31.83
CA LEU A 491 -16.49 5.36 -30.97
C LEU A 491 -16.48 6.84 -30.59
N THR A 492 -17.62 7.42 -30.54
CA THR A 492 -17.87 8.75 -29.99
C THR A 492 -18.81 8.69 -28.81
N GLU A 493 -19.33 7.50 -28.49
CA GLU A 493 -20.31 7.26 -27.44
C GLU A 493 -20.12 5.93 -26.74
N ASP A 494 -20.69 5.85 -25.54
CA ASP A 494 -20.79 4.60 -24.80
C ASP A 494 -21.76 3.65 -25.47
N ILE A 495 -21.43 2.38 -25.55
CA ILE A 495 -22.23 1.36 -26.27
C ILE A 495 -22.57 0.23 -25.30
N ALA A 496 -23.85 -0.10 -25.23
CA ALA A 496 -24.35 -1.33 -24.60
C ALA A 496 -24.74 -2.36 -25.65
N VAL A 497 -23.89 -3.37 -25.83
CA VAL A 497 -24.21 -4.46 -26.75
C VAL A 497 -25.02 -5.55 -26.07
N SER A 498 -25.96 -6.15 -26.80
CA SER A 498 -26.66 -7.35 -26.36
C SER A 498 -26.43 -8.49 -27.36
N ASN A 499 -26.21 -9.70 -26.83
CA ASN A 499 -25.93 -10.89 -27.63
C ASN A 499 -24.74 -10.71 -28.59
N TRP A 500 -23.65 -10.16 -28.09
CA TRP A 500 -22.44 -9.98 -28.88
C TRP A 500 -21.92 -11.31 -29.43
N GLU A 501 -21.69 -11.36 -30.72
CA GLU A 501 -21.03 -12.46 -31.40
C GLU A 501 -19.56 -12.11 -31.63
N THR A 502 -18.66 -13.02 -31.25
CA THR A 502 -17.21 -12.79 -31.39
C THR A 502 -16.82 -12.62 -32.86
N ILE A 503 -16.16 -11.52 -33.19
CA ILE A 503 -15.60 -11.28 -34.53
C ILE A 503 -14.45 -12.28 -34.77
N PRO A 504 -14.46 -13.08 -35.86
CA PRO A 504 -13.42 -14.13 -36.06
C PRO A 504 -11.99 -13.57 -36.13
N ALA A 505 -11.79 -12.45 -36.81
CA ALA A 505 -10.50 -11.79 -36.94
C ALA A 505 -10.71 -10.28 -37.15
N PHE A 506 -9.95 -9.47 -36.43
CA PHE A 506 -9.99 -8.02 -36.54
C PHE A 506 -8.57 -7.48 -36.80
N SER A 507 -8.39 -6.89 -37.97
CA SER A 507 -7.11 -6.33 -38.40
C SER A 507 -7.09 -4.82 -38.59
N GLY A 508 -8.23 -4.18 -38.44
CA GLY A 508 -8.38 -2.72 -38.43
C GLY A 508 -8.01 -2.08 -37.10
N SER A 509 -8.58 -0.92 -36.81
CA SER A 509 -8.47 -0.29 -35.50
C SER A 509 -9.85 0.05 -34.93
N LEU A 510 -9.96 -0.08 -33.60
CA LEU A 510 -11.06 0.45 -32.82
C LEU A 510 -10.50 1.48 -31.84
N ASP A 511 -10.75 2.78 -32.09
CA ASP A 511 -10.53 3.84 -31.11
C ASP A 511 -11.84 4.05 -30.34
N GLY A 512 -11.85 3.68 -29.07
CA GLY A 512 -12.99 3.89 -28.19
C GLY A 512 -13.22 5.34 -27.78
N GLY A 513 -12.29 6.25 -28.01
CA GLY A 513 -12.40 7.65 -27.58
C GLY A 513 -12.57 7.85 -26.06
N GLY A 514 -12.28 6.85 -25.25
CA GLY A 514 -12.55 6.80 -23.81
C GLY A 514 -13.94 6.31 -23.43
N HIS A 515 -14.74 5.89 -24.40
CA HIS A 515 -16.11 5.42 -24.23
C HIS A 515 -16.19 3.97 -23.74
N THR A 516 -17.38 3.64 -23.24
CA THR A 516 -17.68 2.32 -22.67
C THR A 516 -18.43 1.46 -23.70
N VAL A 517 -17.99 0.22 -23.86
CA VAL A 517 -18.74 -0.84 -24.51
C VAL A 517 -19.20 -1.82 -23.41
N GLY A 518 -20.47 -1.73 -23.05
CA GLY A 518 -21.07 -2.57 -22.00
C GLY A 518 -21.74 -3.82 -22.56
N GLY A 519 -21.86 -4.86 -21.69
CA GLY A 519 -22.71 -6.02 -21.94
C GLY A 519 -22.09 -7.12 -22.81
N LEU A 520 -20.78 -7.17 -22.98
CA LEU A 520 -20.14 -8.29 -23.69
C LEU A 520 -20.36 -9.62 -22.93
N THR A 521 -21.02 -10.56 -23.61
CA THR A 521 -21.22 -11.94 -23.13
C THR A 521 -20.32 -12.96 -23.83
N ALA A 522 -19.57 -12.51 -24.82
CA ALA A 522 -18.54 -13.25 -25.54
C ALA A 522 -17.31 -12.37 -25.78
N PRO A 523 -16.14 -12.93 -26.09
CA PRO A 523 -14.95 -12.17 -26.45
C PRO A 523 -15.24 -11.16 -27.57
N PHE A 524 -14.63 -9.96 -27.48
CA PHE A 524 -14.79 -8.96 -28.53
C PHE A 524 -14.32 -9.50 -29.88
N VAL A 525 -13.12 -10.09 -29.95
CA VAL A 525 -12.62 -10.73 -31.14
C VAL A 525 -11.95 -12.09 -30.84
N ALA A 526 -11.95 -13.03 -31.80
CA ALA A 526 -11.19 -14.26 -31.65
C ALA A 526 -9.69 -14.03 -31.92
N THR A 527 -9.35 -13.29 -32.98
CA THR A 527 -7.95 -12.93 -33.27
C THR A 527 -7.86 -11.42 -33.54
N LEU A 528 -7.00 -10.75 -32.78
CA LEU A 528 -6.67 -9.34 -32.94
C LEU A 528 -5.27 -9.20 -33.53
N THR A 529 -5.16 -8.72 -34.75
CA THR A 529 -3.88 -8.35 -35.39
C THR A 529 -3.77 -6.84 -35.62
N GLY A 530 -4.85 -6.10 -35.40
CA GLY A 530 -4.95 -4.66 -35.46
C GLY A 530 -4.80 -4.01 -34.10
N THR A 531 -5.51 -2.90 -33.88
CA THR A 531 -5.44 -2.08 -32.67
C THR A 531 -6.80 -1.95 -31.99
N VAL A 532 -6.83 -2.03 -30.67
CA VAL A 532 -7.96 -1.62 -29.83
C VAL A 532 -7.44 -0.64 -28.80
N GLU A 533 -7.97 0.57 -28.82
CA GLU A 533 -7.49 1.64 -27.96
C GLU A 533 -8.60 2.48 -27.36
N ASN A 534 -8.32 3.08 -26.18
CA ASN A 534 -9.19 4.06 -25.52
C ASN A 534 -10.64 3.60 -25.32
N VAL A 535 -10.88 2.32 -25.07
CA VAL A 535 -12.22 1.74 -24.89
C VAL A 535 -12.40 1.11 -23.51
N LYS A 536 -13.58 1.28 -22.93
CA LYS A 536 -13.94 0.72 -21.62
C LYS A 536 -14.96 -0.40 -21.79
N PHE A 537 -14.55 -1.65 -21.77
CA PHE A 537 -15.45 -2.80 -21.75
C PHE A 537 -15.97 -3.01 -20.32
N SER A 538 -17.22 -2.60 -20.08
CA SER A 538 -17.81 -2.65 -18.74
C SER A 538 -18.82 -3.78 -18.60
N GLY A 539 -18.91 -4.33 -17.39
CA GLY A 539 -19.87 -5.36 -17.04
C GLY A 539 -19.77 -6.61 -17.93
N VAL A 540 -18.57 -6.96 -18.40
CA VAL A 540 -18.40 -8.18 -19.20
C VAL A 540 -18.83 -9.39 -18.37
N ASN A 541 -19.50 -10.33 -19.00
CA ASN A 541 -19.93 -11.59 -18.39
C ASN A 541 -19.65 -12.75 -19.33
N ILE A 542 -18.39 -13.20 -19.35
CA ILE A 542 -17.90 -14.15 -20.34
C ILE A 542 -17.60 -15.49 -19.68
N ALA A 543 -18.23 -16.55 -20.20
CA ALA A 543 -17.93 -17.91 -19.85
C ALA A 543 -16.99 -18.53 -20.91
N ALA A 544 -15.74 -18.78 -20.54
CA ALA A 544 -14.77 -19.41 -21.43
C ALA A 544 -15.10 -20.89 -21.62
N GLY A 545 -15.09 -21.33 -22.85
CA GLY A 545 -15.11 -22.76 -23.20
C GLY A 545 -13.77 -23.45 -22.95
N LYS A 546 -13.39 -24.39 -23.82
CA LYS A 546 -12.12 -25.15 -23.73
C LYS A 546 -10.93 -24.46 -24.39
N SER A 547 -11.15 -23.37 -25.09
CA SER A 547 -10.15 -22.62 -25.86
C SER A 547 -9.64 -21.43 -25.05
N ALA A 548 -8.55 -20.83 -25.49
CA ALA A 548 -8.07 -19.58 -24.93
C ALA A 548 -9.15 -18.50 -25.01
N CYS A 549 -9.26 -17.69 -23.96
CA CYS A 549 -10.31 -16.69 -23.86
C CYS A 549 -9.80 -15.42 -23.20
N GLY A 550 -10.11 -14.29 -23.80
CA GLY A 550 -9.98 -12.96 -23.20
C GLY A 550 -11.17 -12.11 -23.56
N ALA A 551 -11.51 -11.10 -22.74
CA ALA A 551 -12.65 -10.24 -23.08
C ALA A 551 -12.39 -9.43 -24.34
N VAL A 552 -11.14 -8.95 -24.57
CA VAL A 552 -10.80 -8.23 -25.79
C VAL A 552 -10.45 -9.21 -26.91
N ALA A 553 -9.55 -10.15 -26.69
CA ALA A 553 -9.13 -11.11 -27.72
C ALA A 553 -8.86 -12.50 -27.16
N ASN A 554 -9.21 -13.55 -27.89
CA ASN A 554 -8.75 -14.88 -27.54
C ASN A 554 -7.26 -15.03 -27.89
N LEU A 555 -6.85 -14.51 -29.06
CA LEU A 555 -5.45 -14.41 -29.50
C LEU A 555 -5.10 -12.97 -29.87
N LEU A 556 -4.11 -12.41 -29.20
CA LEU A 556 -3.55 -11.10 -29.47
C LEU A 556 -2.22 -11.25 -30.24
N ASP A 557 -2.15 -10.66 -31.41
CA ASP A 557 -0.92 -10.45 -32.22
C ASP A 557 -0.90 -9.01 -32.76
N GLY A 558 -1.38 -8.07 -31.95
CA GLY A 558 -1.63 -6.68 -32.27
C GLY A 558 -1.41 -5.77 -31.08
N HIS A 559 -2.17 -4.69 -30.97
CA HIS A 559 -2.00 -3.61 -30.00
C HIS A 559 -3.27 -3.35 -29.21
N VAL A 560 -3.13 -3.21 -27.87
CA VAL A 560 -4.20 -2.81 -26.96
C VAL A 560 -3.68 -1.70 -26.04
N GLU A 561 -4.29 -0.52 -26.11
CA GLU A 561 -3.83 0.65 -25.35
C GLU A 561 -5.01 1.41 -24.74
N GLY A 562 -4.87 1.84 -23.48
CA GLY A 562 -5.90 2.64 -22.81
C GLY A 562 -7.24 1.92 -22.67
N VAL A 563 -7.23 0.60 -22.57
CA VAL A 563 -8.43 -0.23 -22.51
C VAL A 563 -8.76 -0.59 -21.06
N ALA A 564 -10.04 -0.40 -20.70
CA ALA A 564 -10.55 -0.87 -19.42
C ALA A 564 -11.45 -2.11 -19.60
N VAL A 565 -11.38 -3.06 -18.65
CA VAL A 565 -12.27 -4.23 -18.60
C VAL A 565 -12.79 -4.41 -17.18
N THR A 566 -14.11 -4.42 -17.01
CA THR A 566 -14.76 -4.71 -15.72
C THR A 566 -15.86 -5.76 -15.88
N GLY A 567 -16.08 -6.56 -14.84
CA GLY A 567 -17.15 -7.56 -14.82
C GLY A 567 -16.70 -8.93 -14.35
N THR A 568 -17.24 -9.98 -14.95
CA THR A 568 -17.00 -11.36 -14.55
C THR A 568 -16.52 -12.21 -15.72
N LEU A 569 -15.45 -12.93 -15.51
CA LEU A 569 -14.97 -13.94 -16.44
C LEU A 569 -14.88 -15.29 -15.72
N SER A 570 -15.47 -16.33 -16.28
CA SER A 570 -15.43 -17.67 -15.70
C SER A 570 -14.95 -18.68 -16.75
N ALA A 571 -14.19 -19.67 -16.30
CA ALA A 571 -13.77 -20.79 -17.13
C ALA A 571 -14.23 -22.10 -16.51
N GLU A 572 -15.04 -22.85 -17.25
CA GLU A 572 -15.56 -24.14 -16.81
C GLU A 572 -14.53 -25.26 -16.89
N SER A 573 -14.83 -26.41 -16.25
CA SER A 573 -13.97 -27.56 -16.24
C SER A 573 -13.78 -28.19 -17.64
N GLY A 574 -12.54 -28.56 -17.98
CA GLY A 574 -12.26 -29.37 -19.19
C GLY A 574 -11.22 -28.79 -20.17
N ALA A 575 -10.50 -27.74 -19.87
CA ALA A 575 -9.32 -27.36 -20.64
C ALA A 575 -8.24 -28.43 -20.54
N SER A 576 -7.71 -28.86 -21.67
CA SER A 576 -6.88 -30.05 -21.77
C SER A 576 -5.39 -29.81 -21.56
N SER A 577 -4.91 -28.60 -21.46
CA SER A 577 -3.51 -28.28 -21.24
C SER A 577 -3.28 -26.97 -20.53
N GLY A 578 -2.26 -26.90 -19.67
CA GLY A 578 -1.80 -25.67 -19.01
C GLY A 578 -1.18 -24.63 -19.98
N ASP A 579 -1.28 -24.84 -21.30
CA ASP A 579 -0.89 -23.92 -22.37
C ASP A 579 -2.10 -23.17 -22.97
N THR A 580 -3.28 -23.38 -22.42
CA THR A 580 -4.46 -22.60 -22.73
C THR A 580 -4.55 -21.40 -21.80
N GLY A 581 -4.67 -20.21 -22.34
CA GLY A 581 -4.64 -18.96 -21.60
C GLY A 581 -6.03 -18.40 -21.31
N PHE A 582 -6.19 -17.81 -20.14
CA PHE A 582 -7.36 -17.09 -19.70
C PHE A 582 -6.95 -15.74 -19.12
N GLY A 583 -7.36 -14.65 -19.74
CA GLY A 583 -7.00 -13.28 -19.33
C GLY A 583 -8.13 -12.30 -19.58
N ALA A 584 -8.16 -11.18 -18.86
CA ALA A 584 -9.22 -10.18 -19.11
C ALA A 584 -8.99 -9.44 -20.43
N ILE A 585 -7.75 -9.14 -20.82
CA ILE A 585 -7.45 -8.54 -22.12
C ILE A 585 -7.31 -9.64 -23.17
N ALA A 586 -6.40 -10.58 -22.98
CA ALA A 586 -6.17 -11.63 -23.96
C ALA A 586 -5.98 -13.00 -23.34
N GLY A 587 -6.58 -14.04 -23.95
CA GLY A 587 -6.32 -15.41 -23.59
C GLY A 587 -4.87 -15.79 -23.90
N GLN A 588 -4.41 -15.48 -25.09
CA GLN A 588 -3.03 -15.68 -25.55
C GLN A 588 -2.50 -14.41 -26.19
N ALA A 589 -1.21 -14.13 -25.99
CA ALA A 589 -0.47 -13.09 -26.70
C ALA A 589 0.77 -13.68 -27.37
N GLN A 590 1.10 -13.17 -28.55
CA GLN A 590 2.26 -13.60 -29.34
C GLN A 590 2.81 -12.43 -30.17
N GLY A 591 3.83 -12.68 -30.97
CA GLY A 591 4.41 -11.66 -31.83
C GLY A 591 5.09 -10.56 -31.02
N SER A 592 4.96 -9.35 -31.48
CA SER A 592 5.39 -8.13 -30.77
C SER A 592 4.22 -7.37 -30.18
N SER A 593 3.24 -8.09 -29.65
CA SER A 593 2.02 -7.52 -29.09
C SER A 593 2.31 -6.53 -27.97
N VAL A 594 1.55 -5.46 -27.93
CA VAL A 594 1.65 -4.42 -26.89
C VAL A 594 0.32 -4.32 -26.15
N ILE A 595 0.40 -4.30 -24.83
CA ILE A 595 -0.71 -3.94 -23.93
C ILE A 595 -0.19 -2.82 -23.05
N ASP A 596 -0.73 -1.61 -23.22
CA ASP A 596 -0.27 -0.43 -22.49
C ASP A 596 -1.43 0.34 -21.88
N ASN A 597 -1.21 0.93 -20.70
CA ASN A 597 -2.14 1.84 -20.04
C ASN A 597 -3.55 1.26 -19.90
N CYS A 598 -3.68 -0.04 -19.56
CA CYS A 598 -4.94 -0.74 -19.43
C CYS A 598 -5.39 -0.85 -17.96
N TYR A 599 -6.71 -0.84 -17.75
CA TYR A 599 -7.34 -1.05 -16.46
C TYR A 599 -8.19 -2.31 -16.47
N VAL A 600 -7.97 -3.18 -15.50
CA VAL A 600 -8.76 -4.38 -15.31
C VAL A 600 -9.27 -4.45 -13.88
N ASN A 601 -10.60 -4.51 -13.74
CA ASN A 601 -11.24 -4.76 -12.45
C ASN A 601 -12.34 -5.81 -12.65
N VAL A 602 -11.94 -7.06 -12.51
CA VAL A 602 -12.80 -8.20 -12.82
C VAL A 602 -12.81 -9.25 -11.72
N THR A 603 -13.90 -10.00 -11.63
CA THR A 603 -13.92 -11.27 -10.93
C THR A 603 -13.65 -12.39 -11.92
N MET A 604 -12.45 -12.97 -11.83
CA MET A 604 -12.06 -14.12 -12.66
C MET A 604 -12.07 -15.41 -11.84
N THR A 605 -12.79 -16.41 -12.34
CA THR A 605 -12.85 -17.74 -11.70
C THR A 605 -12.52 -18.83 -12.72
N THR A 606 -11.50 -19.64 -12.40
CA THR A 606 -11.16 -20.77 -13.25
C THR A 606 -11.27 -22.11 -12.51
N ASN A 607 -12.09 -22.99 -13.05
CA ASN A 607 -12.24 -24.40 -12.65
C ASN A 607 -11.55 -25.35 -13.65
N SER A 608 -10.62 -24.85 -14.42
CA SER A 608 -9.89 -25.55 -15.46
C SER A 608 -8.38 -25.33 -15.32
N ASN A 609 -7.59 -26.19 -15.97
CA ASN A 609 -6.13 -26.04 -15.98
C ASN A 609 -5.66 -24.96 -16.98
N PHE A 610 -6.26 -23.77 -16.88
CA PHE A 610 -5.80 -22.59 -17.62
C PHE A 610 -4.62 -21.93 -16.92
N ALA A 611 -3.74 -21.33 -17.70
CA ALA A 611 -2.89 -20.28 -17.18
C ALA A 611 -3.68 -18.97 -17.18
N THR A 612 -3.91 -18.40 -16.02
CA THR A 612 -4.80 -17.26 -15.85
C THR A 612 -4.02 -16.02 -15.41
N GLY A 613 -4.20 -14.92 -16.11
CA GLY A 613 -3.62 -13.63 -15.76
C GLY A 613 -4.63 -12.50 -15.87
N GLY A 614 -4.48 -11.48 -15.05
CA GLY A 614 -5.39 -10.32 -15.09
C GLY A 614 -5.41 -9.63 -16.45
N LEU A 615 -4.26 -9.51 -17.13
CA LEU A 615 -4.21 -9.02 -18.51
C LEU A 615 -4.17 -10.19 -19.50
N VAL A 616 -3.18 -11.06 -19.38
CA VAL A 616 -2.89 -12.13 -20.35
C VAL A 616 -2.79 -13.48 -19.68
N GLY A 617 -3.48 -14.47 -20.22
CA GLY A 617 -3.37 -15.85 -19.74
C GLY A 617 -2.00 -16.47 -20.07
N VAL A 618 -1.63 -16.50 -21.34
CA VAL A 618 -0.39 -17.14 -21.83
C VAL A 618 0.29 -16.28 -22.88
N ILE A 619 1.60 -16.11 -22.75
CA ILE A 619 2.45 -15.64 -23.84
C ILE A 619 3.02 -16.85 -24.60
N LYS A 620 2.82 -16.85 -25.94
CA LYS A 620 3.42 -17.82 -26.86
C LYS A 620 4.37 -17.10 -27.82
N GLY A 621 5.42 -17.82 -28.27
CA GLY A 621 6.36 -17.25 -29.24
C GLY A 621 7.57 -16.56 -28.61
N THR A 622 8.37 -15.85 -29.43
CA THR A 622 9.73 -15.37 -29.07
C THR A 622 9.96 -13.88 -29.31
N ASN A 623 8.98 -13.13 -29.81
CA ASN A 623 9.24 -11.83 -30.43
C ASN A 623 9.12 -10.61 -29.49
N GLY A 624 8.74 -10.78 -28.25
CA GLY A 624 8.73 -9.68 -27.25
C GLY A 624 7.38 -9.02 -27.05
N VAL A 625 6.51 -9.65 -26.28
CA VAL A 625 5.26 -9.06 -25.80
C VAL A 625 5.56 -8.02 -24.72
N THR A 626 5.00 -6.84 -24.85
CA THR A 626 5.11 -5.76 -23.86
C THR A 626 3.78 -5.57 -23.15
N MET A 627 3.82 -5.58 -21.81
CA MET A 627 2.69 -5.19 -20.96
C MET A 627 3.17 -4.06 -20.05
N SER A 628 2.59 -2.88 -20.19
CA SER A 628 3.08 -1.70 -19.47
C SER A 628 1.96 -0.85 -18.88
N ASN A 629 2.31 -0.07 -17.86
CA ASN A 629 1.51 0.99 -17.27
C ASN A 629 0.05 0.60 -16.98
N SER A 630 -0.20 -0.66 -16.64
CA SER A 630 -1.56 -1.20 -16.51
C SER A 630 -1.89 -1.52 -15.05
N THR A 631 -3.18 -1.39 -14.70
CA THR A 631 -3.69 -1.68 -13.36
C THR A 631 -4.60 -2.89 -13.39
N VAL A 632 -4.42 -3.81 -12.44
CA VAL A 632 -5.34 -4.93 -12.22
C VAL A 632 -5.85 -4.92 -10.78
N GLU A 633 -7.14 -4.86 -10.65
CA GLU A 633 -7.93 -4.90 -9.43
C GLU A 633 -8.90 -6.09 -9.43
N GLY A 634 -9.76 -6.19 -8.41
CA GLY A 634 -10.75 -7.26 -8.31
C GLY A 634 -10.19 -8.58 -7.80
N SER A 635 -10.61 -9.71 -8.36
CA SER A 635 -10.20 -11.03 -7.89
C SER A 635 -9.93 -12.02 -9.03
N ILE A 636 -8.85 -12.78 -8.88
CA ILE A 636 -8.46 -13.85 -9.80
C ILE A 636 -8.35 -15.15 -8.99
N SER A 637 -9.26 -16.09 -9.22
CA SER A 637 -9.33 -17.32 -8.45
C SER A 637 -9.25 -18.58 -9.30
N GLY A 638 -8.58 -19.61 -8.76
CA GLY A 638 -8.48 -20.92 -9.36
C GLY A 638 -8.73 -22.03 -8.36
N SER A 639 -9.26 -23.18 -8.81
CA SER A 639 -9.59 -24.31 -7.96
C SER A 639 -8.90 -25.62 -8.35
N ILE A 640 -8.19 -25.68 -9.47
CA ILE A 640 -7.61 -26.91 -10.02
C ILE A 640 -6.09 -26.95 -9.84
N SER A 641 -5.56 -28.11 -9.41
CA SER A 641 -4.12 -28.37 -9.33
C SER A 641 -3.43 -28.19 -10.69
N GLY A 642 -2.24 -27.59 -10.67
CA GLY A 642 -1.45 -27.31 -11.87
C GLY A 642 -1.74 -25.96 -12.53
N THR A 643 -2.77 -25.25 -12.12
CA THR A 643 -3.11 -23.90 -12.60
C THR A 643 -1.99 -22.90 -12.26
N LYS A 644 -1.76 -21.94 -13.16
CA LYS A 644 -0.81 -20.84 -12.99
C LYS A 644 -1.59 -19.55 -12.93
N LEU A 645 -1.47 -18.82 -11.84
CA LEU A 645 -2.16 -17.55 -11.66
C LEU A 645 -1.17 -16.39 -11.53
N GLY A 646 -1.46 -15.30 -12.20
CA GLY A 646 -0.74 -14.05 -12.03
C GLY A 646 -1.68 -12.85 -12.16
N GLY A 647 -1.44 -11.80 -11.41
CA GLY A 647 -2.24 -10.57 -11.51
C GLY A 647 -2.17 -9.92 -12.90
N ILE A 648 -1.04 -10.03 -13.59
CA ILE A 648 -0.85 -9.54 -14.96
C ILE A 648 -0.81 -10.72 -15.95
N LEU A 649 0.09 -11.67 -15.73
CA LEU A 649 0.37 -12.77 -16.67
C LEU A 649 0.35 -14.13 -15.96
N GLY A 650 -0.46 -15.06 -16.46
CA GLY A 650 -0.52 -16.42 -15.94
C GLY A 650 0.73 -17.23 -16.24
N ARG A 651 1.13 -17.31 -17.50
CA ARG A 651 2.24 -18.16 -17.93
C ARG A 651 2.98 -17.67 -19.19
N LYS A 652 4.29 -17.90 -19.22
CA LYS A 652 5.11 -17.85 -20.44
C LYS A 652 5.48 -19.28 -20.87
N THR A 653 5.13 -19.68 -22.09
CA THR A 653 5.34 -21.06 -22.57
C THR A 653 6.65 -21.26 -23.34
N ASN A 654 7.18 -20.22 -23.96
CA ASN A 654 8.44 -20.32 -24.67
C ASN A 654 9.59 -19.74 -23.83
N THR A 655 10.65 -20.50 -23.69
CA THR A 655 11.82 -20.19 -22.85
C THR A 655 13.06 -19.87 -23.68
N ASN A 656 12.91 -19.43 -24.93
CA ASN A 656 14.03 -19.01 -25.75
C ASN A 656 14.77 -17.85 -25.05
N GLN A 657 16.08 -17.98 -24.96
CA GLN A 657 16.98 -17.01 -24.33
C GLN A 657 16.93 -15.59 -24.97
N ASN A 658 16.44 -15.48 -26.19
CA ASN A 658 16.30 -14.22 -26.92
C ASN A 658 14.92 -13.56 -26.75
N SER A 659 14.04 -14.09 -25.91
CA SER A 659 12.73 -13.48 -25.67
C SER A 659 12.88 -12.12 -25.00
N LYS A 660 12.21 -11.09 -25.56
CA LYS A 660 12.23 -9.72 -25.06
C LYS A 660 10.93 -9.33 -24.36
N ASP A 661 10.21 -10.31 -23.81
CA ASP A 661 8.95 -10.02 -23.13
C ASP A 661 9.20 -9.18 -21.88
N ILE A 662 8.33 -8.20 -21.64
CA ILE A 662 8.48 -7.27 -20.52
C ILE A 662 7.13 -6.94 -19.86
N ILE A 663 7.12 -6.89 -18.53
CA ILE A 663 6.07 -6.29 -17.71
C ILE A 663 6.69 -5.06 -17.03
N LYS A 664 6.10 -3.88 -17.25
CA LYS A 664 6.70 -2.63 -16.77
C LYS A 664 5.66 -1.63 -16.29
N GLY A 665 5.92 -0.99 -15.14
CA GLY A 665 5.09 0.10 -14.65
C GLY A 665 3.66 -0.31 -14.27
N CYS A 666 3.40 -1.60 -14.05
CA CYS A 666 2.07 -2.13 -13.74
C CYS A 666 1.77 -2.08 -12.25
N LEU A 667 0.48 -1.95 -11.91
CA LEU A 667 -0.04 -1.99 -10.55
C LEU A 667 -1.04 -3.14 -10.42
N VAL A 668 -0.87 -3.98 -9.41
CA VAL A 668 -1.86 -4.99 -9.04
C VAL A 668 -2.29 -4.80 -7.60
N THR A 669 -3.57 -4.54 -7.40
CA THR A 669 -4.23 -4.47 -6.10
C THR A 669 -5.22 -5.62 -5.89
N ALA A 670 -5.38 -6.46 -6.90
CA ALA A 670 -6.31 -7.59 -6.90
C ALA A 670 -6.02 -8.67 -5.84
N GLU A 671 -7.04 -9.43 -5.48
CA GLU A 671 -6.89 -10.71 -4.81
C GLU A 671 -6.58 -11.80 -5.84
N VAL A 672 -5.41 -12.45 -5.74
CA VAL A 672 -5.03 -13.61 -6.57
C VAL A 672 -5.02 -14.85 -5.69
N LYS A 673 -5.99 -15.75 -5.89
CA LYS A 673 -6.25 -16.83 -4.95
C LYS A 673 -6.37 -18.21 -5.62
N MET A 674 -5.62 -19.17 -5.10
CA MET A 674 -5.79 -20.58 -5.43
C MET A 674 -6.43 -21.31 -4.24
N THR A 675 -7.57 -21.94 -4.47
CA THR A 675 -8.24 -22.76 -3.48
C THR A 675 -7.97 -24.26 -3.65
N GLY A 676 -7.49 -24.67 -4.81
CA GLY A 676 -7.14 -26.06 -5.11
C GLY A 676 -5.76 -26.47 -4.59
N GLU A 677 -5.67 -27.72 -4.18
CA GLU A 677 -4.41 -28.34 -3.75
C GLU A 677 -3.50 -28.70 -4.94
N GLY A 678 -2.17 -28.81 -4.71
CA GLY A 678 -1.20 -29.33 -5.66
C GLY A 678 -0.11 -28.36 -6.09
N SER A 679 0.57 -28.69 -7.19
CA SER A 679 1.74 -27.95 -7.69
C SER A 679 1.34 -26.67 -8.42
N ASN A 680 0.91 -25.66 -7.68
CA ASN A 680 0.48 -24.39 -8.22
C ASN A 680 1.58 -23.33 -8.06
N MET A 681 1.75 -22.49 -9.07
CA MET A 681 2.68 -21.35 -9.06
C MET A 681 1.87 -20.08 -9.22
N ILE A 682 1.97 -19.19 -8.25
CA ILE A 682 1.07 -18.04 -8.14
C ILE A 682 1.89 -16.80 -7.85
N GLY A 683 1.64 -15.75 -8.59
CA GLY A 683 2.27 -14.46 -8.35
C GLY A 683 1.25 -13.33 -8.32
N GLY A 684 1.54 -12.31 -7.52
CA GLY A 684 0.75 -11.09 -7.55
C GLY A 684 0.77 -10.43 -8.93
N ILE A 685 1.87 -10.56 -9.67
CA ILE A 685 2.02 -10.06 -11.05
C ILE A 685 2.14 -11.22 -12.06
N PHE A 686 3.02 -12.19 -11.85
CA PHE A 686 3.36 -13.23 -12.81
C PHE A 686 3.29 -14.64 -12.19
N GLY A 687 2.54 -15.55 -12.80
CA GLY A 687 2.39 -16.92 -12.33
C GLY A 687 3.64 -17.76 -12.54
N ALA A 688 3.97 -18.13 -13.78
CA ALA A 688 5.06 -19.06 -14.01
C ALA A 688 5.67 -19.07 -15.43
N LEU A 689 6.95 -19.45 -15.47
CA LEU A 689 7.64 -19.88 -16.70
C LEU A 689 7.43 -21.37 -16.98
N GLN A 690 7.30 -21.76 -18.24
CA GLN A 690 7.34 -23.16 -18.66
C GLN A 690 8.76 -23.68 -18.65
N GLY A 691 8.92 -24.98 -18.31
CA GLY A 691 10.21 -25.67 -18.39
C GLY A 691 11.18 -25.35 -17.27
N ALA A 692 10.66 -25.13 -16.08
CA ALA A 692 11.40 -24.82 -14.87
C ALA A 692 12.28 -26.00 -14.34
N THR A 693 12.57 -27.02 -15.13
CA THR A 693 13.63 -28.01 -14.82
C THR A 693 14.94 -27.51 -15.38
N VAL A 694 15.85 -27.10 -14.52
CA VAL A 694 17.06 -26.37 -14.90
C VAL A 694 18.30 -27.11 -14.61
N SER A 695 19.07 -27.33 -15.67
CA SER A 695 20.52 -27.48 -15.63
C SER A 695 21.08 -26.45 -16.61
N GLY A 696 21.72 -25.38 -16.12
CA GLY A 696 22.44 -24.39 -16.95
C GLY A 696 22.01 -22.91 -16.68
N ASP A 697 22.87 -21.97 -17.02
CA ASP A 697 22.65 -20.53 -16.93
C ASP A 697 21.46 -20.13 -17.81
N TYR A 698 20.35 -19.79 -17.16
CA TYR A 698 19.13 -19.37 -17.83
C TYR A 698 19.04 -17.84 -17.84
N VAL A 699 19.38 -17.22 -18.95
CA VAL A 699 19.27 -15.79 -19.17
C VAL A 699 18.24 -15.57 -20.27
N GLY A 700 16.97 -15.53 -19.95
CA GLY A 700 15.93 -15.22 -20.92
C GLY A 700 14.53 -15.64 -20.48
N GLY A 701 13.55 -14.91 -20.90
CA GLY A 701 12.15 -15.21 -20.69
C GLY A 701 11.30 -13.97 -20.53
N ILE A 702 11.28 -13.38 -19.36
CA ILE A 702 10.50 -12.17 -19.09
C ILE A 702 11.23 -11.28 -18.09
N THR A 703 11.18 -9.98 -18.32
CA THR A 703 11.64 -8.96 -17.36
C THR A 703 10.44 -8.30 -16.73
N ILE A 704 10.46 -8.15 -15.40
CA ILE A 704 9.45 -7.41 -14.65
C ILE A 704 10.13 -6.22 -14.00
N GLU A 705 9.69 -5.02 -14.33
CA GLU A 705 10.31 -3.80 -13.81
C GLU A 705 9.29 -2.71 -13.45
N LYS A 706 9.67 -1.85 -12.50
CA LYS A 706 8.92 -0.64 -12.11
C LYS A 706 7.45 -0.91 -11.81
N SER A 707 7.15 -2.11 -11.31
CA SER A 707 5.79 -2.58 -11.11
C SER A 707 5.49 -2.82 -9.62
N ALA A 708 4.24 -2.62 -9.23
CA ALA A 708 3.81 -2.72 -7.84
C ALA A 708 2.73 -3.78 -7.65
N PHE A 709 2.82 -4.49 -6.53
CA PHE A 709 1.76 -5.35 -6.01
C PHE A 709 1.39 -4.92 -4.59
N THR A 710 0.13 -4.52 -4.40
CA THR A 710 -0.42 -4.08 -3.11
C THR A 710 -1.69 -4.84 -2.71
N GLY A 711 -2.07 -5.85 -3.49
CA GLY A 711 -3.22 -6.72 -3.26
C GLY A 711 -2.94 -7.86 -2.29
N SER A 712 -3.64 -8.98 -2.49
CA SER A 712 -3.40 -10.23 -1.77
C SER A 712 -3.17 -11.38 -2.74
N VAL A 713 -2.13 -12.18 -2.49
CA VAL A 713 -1.87 -13.41 -3.24
C VAL A 713 -1.81 -14.60 -2.30
N SER A 714 -2.60 -15.64 -2.58
CA SER A 714 -2.69 -16.80 -1.68
C SER A 714 -2.94 -18.11 -2.39
N GLY A 715 -2.45 -19.20 -1.80
CA GLY A 715 -2.62 -20.57 -2.30
C GLY A 715 -1.33 -21.24 -2.73
N GLY A 716 -1.40 -22.41 -3.31
CA GLY A 716 -0.33 -23.08 -4.01
C GLY A 716 0.97 -23.42 -3.26
N ASN A 717 1.95 -23.95 -3.99
CA ASN A 717 3.26 -24.36 -3.45
C ASN A 717 4.36 -23.31 -3.65
N ALA A 718 4.19 -22.38 -4.60
CA ALA A 718 5.14 -21.31 -4.87
C ALA A 718 4.35 -20.01 -5.06
N VAL A 719 4.44 -19.12 -4.08
CA VAL A 719 3.66 -17.87 -4.04
C VAL A 719 4.60 -16.70 -3.85
N GLY A 720 4.53 -15.74 -4.76
CA GLY A 720 5.33 -14.52 -4.67
C GLY A 720 4.51 -13.27 -4.92
N GLY A 721 4.85 -12.16 -4.27
CA GLY A 721 4.17 -10.88 -4.47
C GLY A 721 4.30 -10.38 -5.90
N ILE A 722 5.47 -10.55 -6.52
CA ILE A 722 5.67 -10.30 -7.96
C ILE A 722 5.45 -11.59 -8.73
N GLY A 723 6.14 -12.68 -8.37
CA GLY A 723 6.00 -13.89 -9.16
C GLY A 723 6.11 -15.21 -8.41
N GLY A 724 5.33 -16.20 -8.84
CA GLY A 724 5.50 -17.58 -8.37
C GLY A 724 6.85 -18.14 -8.83
N VAL A 725 7.13 -18.06 -10.12
CA VAL A 725 8.44 -18.35 -10.72
C VAL A 725 8.78 -17.30 -11.77
N CYS A 726 9.70 -16.40 -11.47
CA CYS A 726 10.12 -15.30 -12.36
C CYS A 726 11.50 -15.50 -12.99
N CYS A 727 11.82 -14.64 -13.97
CA CYS A 727 13.18 -14.46 -14.49
C CYS A 727 13.87 -13.27 -13.78
N SER A 728 13.87 -12.08 -14.37
CA SER A 728 14.50 -10.90 -13.80
C SER A 728 13.44 -9.95 -13.26
N VAL A 729 13.69 -9.42 -12.06
CA VAL A 729 12.80 -8.47 -11.39
C VAL A 729 13.63 -7.29 -10.92
N ARG A 730 13.26 -6.07 -11.33
CA ARG A 730 13.99 -4.88 -10.91
C ARG A 730 13.07 -3.68 -10.67
N ASP A 731 13.47 -2.85 -9.71
CA ASP A 731 12.75 -1.62 -9.38
C ASP A 731 11.26 -1.87 -9.10
N CYS A 732 10.93 -2.96 -8.37
CA CYS A 732 9.56 -3.36 -8.07
C CYS A 732 9.21 -3.15 -6.59
N TYR A 733 7.91 -2.95 -6.34
CA TYR A 733 7.37 -2.66 -5.00
C TYR A 733 6.30 -3.68 -4.61
N VAL A 734 6.35 -4.18 -3.37
CA VAL A 734 5.32 -5.04 -2.79
C VAL A 734 4.88 -4.50 -1.45
N GLY A 735 3.58 -4.17 -1.34
CA GLY A 735 2.94 -3.69 -0.11
C GLY A 735 1.75 -4.54 0.34
N GLY A 736 1.49 -5.66 -0.32
CA GLY A 736 0.33 -6.52 -0.08
C GLY A 736 0.61 -7.77 0.76
N SER A 737 -0.37 -8.67 0.85
CA SER A 737 -0.22 -9.95 1.55
C SER A 737 0.18 -11.08 0.59
N VAL A 738 1.12 -11.92 1.02
CA VAL A 738 1.63 -13.08 0.27
C VAL A 738 1.52 -14.32 1.15
N GLN A 739 0.70 -15.29 0.75
CA GLN A 739 0.43 -16.47 1.56
C GLN A 739 0.51 -17.77 0.75
N ALA A 740 1.46 -18.63 1.07
CA ALA A 740 1.46 -20.00 0.55
C ALA A 740 0.58 -20.88 1.45
N ILE A 741 -0.38 -21.58 0.85
CA ILE A 741 -1.29 -22.50 1.52
C ILE A 741 -1.03 -23.90 0.98
N SER A 742 -0.31 -24.73 1.73
CA SER A 742 -0.20 -26.17 1.42
C SER A 742 -0.93 -26.97 2.49
N VAL A 743 -1.84 -27.82 2.05
CA VAL A 743 -2.60 -28.72 2.93
C VAL A 743 -1.94 -30.10 3.04
N SER A 744 -0.99 -30.42 2.17
CA SER A 744 -0.25 -31.69 2.24
C SER A 744 0.92 -31.60 3.21
N SER A 745 0.98 -32.55 4.15
CA SER A 745 2.08 -32.66 5.11
C SER A 745 3.44 -32.99 4.51
N SER A 746 3.51 -33.30 3.21
CA SER A 746 4.71 -33.68 2.47
C SER A 746 5.25 -32.63 1.51
N SER A 747 4.47 -31.57 1.19
CA SER A 747 4.91 -30.55 0.24
C SER A 747 5.40 -29.28 0.94
N THR A 748 6.53 -28.77 0.49
CA THR A 748 7.10 -27.50 0.91
C THR A 748 6.39 -26.38 0.16
N ALA A 749 5.66 -25.52 0.88
CA ALA A 749 5.03 -24.34 0.30
C ALA A 749 5.93 -23.12 0.52
N ALA A 750 6.41 -22.55 -0.58
CA ALA A 750 7.31 -21.41 -0.58
C ALA A 750 6.54 -20.11 -0.74
N ALA A 751 6.78 -19.13 0.14
CA ALA A 751 6.25 -17.77 0.03
C ALA A 751 7.38 -16.75 -0.01
N ALA A 752 7.28 -15.74 -0.87
CA ALA A 752 8.23 -14.65 -0.87
C ALA A 752 7.57 -13.31 -1.25
N GLY A 753 8.05 -12.24 -0.66
CA GLY A 753 7.55 -10.90 -0.98
C GLY A 753 7.69 -10.58 -2.47
N ILE A 754 8.83 -10.89 -3.08
CA ILE A 754 9.05 -10.68 -4.51
C ILE A 754 8.79 -11.96 -5.29
N SER A 755 9.57 -13.02 -5.11
CA SER A 755 9.39 -14.24 -5.91
C SER A 755 9.69 -15.51 -5.12
N ALA A 756 8.77 -16.49 -5.20
CA ALA A 756 8.96 -17.77 -4.56
C ALA A 756 10.10 -18.58 -5.19
N ALA A 757 10.32 -18.44 -6.49
CA ALA A 757 11.49 -18.96 -7.18
C ALA A 757 11.89 -17.99 -8.29
N VAL A 758 13.17 -17.69 -8.41
CA VAL A 758 13.69 -16.77 -9.42
C VAL A 758 14.80 -17.45 -10.22
N LYS A 759 14.87 -17.13 -11.50
CA LYS A 759 15.87 -17.67 -12.44
C LYS A 759 16.83 -16.63 -12.98
N GLY A 760 16.60 -15.37 -12.68
CA GLY A 760 17.42 -14.23 -13.01
C GLY A 760 17.62 -13.35 -11.78
N ASP A 761 18.14 -12.15 -11.98
CA ASP A 761 18.51 -11.26 -10.90
C ASP A 761 17.30 -10.50 -10.36
N VAL A 762 17.31 -10.21 -9.06
CA VAL A 762 16.36 -9.32 -8.36
C VAL A 762 17.12 -8.10 -7.88
N GLU A 763 16.76 -6.94 -8.40
CA GLU A 763 17.51 -5.71 -8.16
C GLU A 763 16.59 -4.56 -7.70
N ARG A 764 17.02 -3.84 -6.67
CA ARG A 764 16.36 -2.61 -6.20
C ARG A 764 14.84 -2.78 -6.00
N CYS A 765 14.45 -3.88 -5.36
CA CYS A 765 13.05 -4.14 -5.04
C CYS A 765 12.77 -3.81 -3.58
N VAL A 766 11.55 -3.28 -3.32
CA VAL A 766 11.11 -2.90 -1.99
C VAL A 766 9.89 -3.73 -1.59
N VAL A 767 9.94 -4.33 -0.41
CA VAL A 767 8.80 -4.94 0.27
C VAL A 767 8.49 -4.11 1.51
N TYR A 768 7.35 -3.42 1.50
CA TYR A 768 6.97 -2.46 2.53
C TYR A 768 5.59 -2.75 3.11
N GLY A 769 5.48 -2.82 4.42
CA GLY A 769 4.19 -3.02 5.11
C GLY A 769 3.49 -4.33 4.77
N ALA A 770 4.18 -5.26 4.12
CA ALA A 770 3.60 -6.50 3.63
C ALA A 770 3.45 -7.57 4.73
N ARG A 771 2.67 -8.60 4.44
CA ARG A 771 2.58 -9.81 5.26
C ARG A 771 2.95 -11.03 4.41
N VAL A 772 4.03 -11.73 4.75
CA VAL A 772 4.52 -12.91 4.02
C VAL A 772 4.40 -14.15 4.91
N THR A 773 3.58 -15.10 4.49
CA THR A 773 3.27 -16.32 5.26
C THR A 773 3.46 -17.56 4.41
N GLY A 774 4.30 -18.49 4.85
CA GLY A 774 4.50 -19.80 4.23
C GLY A 774 3.51 -20.86 4.74
N GLY A 775 3.61 -22.06 4.19
CA GLY A 775 2.81 -23.22 4.65
C GLY A 775 3.31 -23.80 5.98
N PRO A 776 2.53 -24.71 6.60
CA PRO A 776 2.77 -25.22 7.97
C PRO A 776 4.12 -25.91 8.21
N LYS A 777 4.77 -26.42 7.18
CA LYS A 777 6.12 -27.03 7.26
C LYS A 777 7.22 -26.17 6.66
N GLY A 778 6.92 -24.97 6.22
CA GLY A 778 7.77 -24.22 5.30
C GLY A 778 8.31 -22.91 5.87
N SER A 779 8.52 -22.79 7.19
CA SER A 779 9.09 -21.54 7.74
C SER A 779 10.41 -21.16 7.05
N SER A 780 11.30 -22.14 6.79
CA SER A 780 12.55 -21.94 6.06
C SER A 780 12.37 -21.63 4.56
N TYR A 781 11.15 -21.75 4.02
CA TYR A 781 10.79 -21.40 2.63
C TYR A 781 9.97 -20.12 2.56
N THR A 782 10.08 -19.27 3.57
CA THR A 782 9.42 -17.96 3.61
C THR A 782 10.47 -16.86 3.62
N ALA A 783 10.33 -15.88 2.74
CA ALA A 783 11.29 -14.79 2.61
C ALA A 783 10.63 -13.46 2.29
N GLY A 784 11.26 -12.36 2.72
CA GLY A 784 10.82 -11.00 2.35
C GLY A 784 11.04 -10.72 0.86
N ILE A 785 12.15 -11.15 0.27
CA ILE A 785 12.48 -10.90 -1.13
C ILE A 785 12.31 -12.15 -1.97
N VAL A 786 13.19 -13.14 -1.85
CA VAL A 786 13.16 -14.34 -2.69
C VAL A 786 13.33 -15.60 -1.89
N ASN A 787 12.67 -16.66 -2.36
CA ASN A 787 12.91 -18.00 -1.87
C ASN A 787 13.44 -18.88 -3.01
N VAL A 788 14.57 -19.54 -2.80
CA VAL A 788 15.23 -20.33 -3.83
C VAL A 788 14.97 -21.79 -3.61
N LYS A 789 14.32 -22.42 -4.57
CA LYS A 789 14.19 -23.87 -4.67
C LYS A 789 14.83 -24.33 -5.98
N ASN A 790 15.98 -25.01 -5.91
CA ASN A 790 16.67 -25.72 -6.98
C ASN A 790 17.32 -24.91 -8.12
N GLY A 791 18.61 -24.82 -8.10
CA GLY A 791 19.52 -24.52 -9.23
C GLY A 791 19.78 -23.03 -9.44
N ASN A 792 20.88 -22.70 -10.00
CA ASN A 792 21.51 -21.41 -10.32
C ASN A 792 21.30 -20.28 -9.30
N ALA A 793 22.39 -19.71 -8.83
CA ALA A 793 22.46 -18.67 -7.82
C ALA A 793 21.95 -17.32 -8.34
N PRO A 794 20.68 -16.96 -8.18
CA PRO A 794 20.22 -15.62 -8.55
C PRO A 794 20.85 -14.59 -7.61
N LYS A 795 21.08 -13.39 -8.13
CA LYS A 795 21.57 -12.28 -7.31
C LYS A 795 20.39 -11.45 -6.80
N ALA A 796 20.32 -11.25 -5.49
CA ALA A 796 19.48 -10.22 -4.91
C ALA A 796 20.37 -9.05 -4.50
N THR A 797 20.16 -7.88 -5.10
CA THR A 797 21.06 -6.73 -4.92
C THR A 797 20.27 -5.44 -4.73
N GLY A 798 20.63 -4.69 -3.68
CA GLY A 798 20.02 -3.39 -3.41
C GLY A 798 18.54 -3.45 -3.02
N CYS A 799 18.06 -4.59 -2.53
CA CYS A 799 16.67 -4.76 -2.14
C CYS A 799 16.43 -4.38 -0.68
N ALA A 800 15.20 -3.99 -0.36
CA ALA A 800 14.83 -3.61 1.00
C ALA A 800 13.52 -4.26 1.46
N VAL A 801 13.48 -4.65 2.74
CA VAL A 801 12.29 -5.13 3.44
C VAL A 801 12.02 -4.23 4.63
N ILE A 802 10.91 -3.50 4.60
CA ILE A 802 10.61 -2.43 5.56
C ILE A 802 9.23 -2.66 6.16
N ALA A 803 9.08 -2.48 7.46
CA ALA A 803 7.82 -2.55 8.19
C ALA A 803 6.96 -3.79 7.84
N THR A 804 7.61 -4.91 7.52
CA THR A 804 6.99 -6.13 6.96
C THR A 804 6.89 -7.22 8.01
N THR A 805 5.78 -7.96 8.01
CA THR A 805 5.61 -9.14 8.86
C THR A 805 5.91 -10.41 8.08
N ILE A 806 6.86 -11.20 8.55
CA ILE A 806 7.27 -12.48 7.96
C ILE A 806 6.89 -13.61 8.93
N GLN A 807 6.49 -14.76 8.41
CA GLN A 807 6.23 -15.94 9.23
C GLN A 807 7.48 -16.33 10.03
N THR A 808 7.28 -16.73 11.30
CA THR A 808 8.35 -17.23 12.18
C THR A 808 9.19 -18.32 11.50
N GLY A 809 10.51 -18.18 11.55
CA GLY A 809 11.49 -19.06 10.89
C GLY A 809 11.74 -18.72 9.41
N GLY A 810 11.08 -17.69 8.87
CA GLY A 810 11.42 -17.10 7.58
C GLY A 810 12.54 -16.06 7.71
N PHE A 811 12.99 -15.53 6.59
CA PHE A 811 14.10 -14.58 6.49
C PHE A 811 13.66 -13.28 5.81
N ALA A 812 14.32 -12.16 6.14
CA ALA A 812 13.95 -10.89 5.53
C ALA A 812 14.31 -10.82 4.04
N ILE A 813 15.45 -11.36 3.61
CA ILE A 813 15.89 -11.25 2.22
C ILE A 813 15.62 -12.54 1.45
N TYR A 814 16.14 -13.67 1.89
CA TYR A 814 15.88 -14.92 1.19
C TYR A 814 15.80 -16.16 2.10
N GLY A 815 14.96 -17.11 1.68
CA GLY A 815 14.73 -18.37 2.40
C GLY A 815 15.84 -19.39 2.24
N THR A 816 15.51 -20.68 2.34
CA THR A 816 16.49 -21.77 2.38
C THR A 816 17.38 -21.79 1.15
N ALA A 817 18.67 -21.63 1.34
CA ALA A 817 19.67 -21.79 0.32
C ALA A 817 20.03 -23.27 0.14
N SER A 818 19.77 -23.82 -1.05
CA SER A 818 20.59 -24.92 -1.57
C SER A 818 21.35 -24.38 -2.77
N GLY A 819 22.46 -23.69 -2.54
CA GLY A 819 23.29 -23.10 -3.59
C GLY A 819 23.82 -21.71 -3.25
N ASP A 820 24.85 -21.28 -3.93
CA ASP A 820 25.58 -20.04 -3.72
C ASP A 820 24.76 -18.81 -4.17
N ILE A 821 23.90 -18.25 -3.32
CA ILE A 821 23.27 -16.98 -3.61
C ILE A 821 24.24 -15.84 -3.29
N THR A 822 24.38 -14.91 -4.22
CA THR A 822 25.07 -13.66 -3.96
C THR A 822 24.03 -12.60 -3.59
N ALA A 823 23.84 -12.38 -2.30
CA ALA A 823 23.02 -11.28 -1.78
C ALA A 823 23.94 -10.15 -1.34
N THR A 824 23.91 -9.03 -2.04
CA THR A 824 24.77 -7.87 -1.73
C THR A 824 23.94 -6.63 -1.55
N SER A 825 24.28 -5.84 -0.51
CA SER A 825 23.64 -4.54 -0.27
C SER A 825 22.11 -4.60 -0.14
N ASN A 826 21.59 -5.63 0.53
CA ASN A 826 20.17 -5.76 0.85
C ASN A 826 19.93 -5.35 2.30
N TYR A 827 18.78 -4.72 2.53
CA TYR A 827 18.48 -4.05 3.78
C TYR A 827 17.15 -4.48 4.37
N ARG A 828 17.04 -4.46 5.71
CA ARG A 828 15.80 -4.60 6.46
C ARG A 828 15.64 -3.49 7.48
N TRP A 829 14.40 -3.11 7.74
CA TRP A 829 14.07 -2.17 8.79
C TRP A 829 12.67 -2.43 9.34
N ASN A 830 12.58 -2.47 10.67
CA ASN A 830 11.31 -2.68 11.36
C ASN A 830 10.54 -3.93 10.85
N VAL A 831 11.27 -5.01 10.59
CA VAL A 831 10.69 -6.30 10.19
C VAL A 831 10.22 -7.03 11.45
N SER A 832 8.96 -7.49 11.44
CA SER A 832 8.38 -8.29 12.52
C SER A 832 8.20 -9.74 12.09
N TYR A 833 8.28 -10.65 13.05
CA TYR A 833 8.05 -12.07 12.84
C TYR A 833 6.80 -12.51 13.59
N ALA A 834 5.94 -13.30 12.97
CA ALA A 834 4.57 -13.60 13.43
C ALA A 834 4.43 -14.36 14.76
N ASP A 835 5.54 -14.78 15.38
CA ASP A 835 5.61 -15.34 16.75
C ASP A 835 6.94 -14.92 17.38
N ALA A 836 7.00 -13.70 17.90
CA ALA A 836 8.22 -13.14 18.47
C ALA A 836 8.85 -13.99 19.60
N ALA A 837 8.08 -14.81 20.30
CA ALA A 837 8.57 -15.67 21.35
C ALA A 837 9.44 -16.85 20.86
N ALA A 838 9.36 -17.20 19.58
CA ALA A 838 10.12 -18.29 18.96
C ALA A 838 11.24 -17.79 18.03
N TYR A 839 11.42 -16.49 17.88
CA TYR A 839 12.49 -15.93 17.07
C TYR A 839 13.82 -16.12 17.79
N VAL A 840 14.55 -17.12 17.36
CA VAL A 840 16.00 -17.22 17.66
C VAL A 840 16.68 -16.49 16.50
N ALA A 841 17.29 -15.34 16.77
CA ALA A 841 18.22 -14.71 15.83
C ALA A 841 19.21 -15.79 15.39
N LEU A 842 19.21 -16.12 14.11
CA LEU A 842 20.14 -17.13 13.60
C LEU A 842 21.55 -16.55 13.73
N ASP A 843 22.35 -17.23 14.53
CA ASP A 843 23.69 -16.82 15.00
C ASP A 843 24.74 -16.75 13.87
N THR A 844 24.36 -16.98 12.64
CA THR A 844 25.26 -16.93 11.49
C THR A 844 24.51 -16.42 10.26
N ASP A 845 24.54 -15.11 10.04
CA ASP A 845 24.26 -14.56 8.72
C ASP A 845 25.44 -14.83 7.77
N THR A 846 25.78 -16.10 7.62
CA THR A 846 26.89 -16.56 6.78
C THR A 846 26.67 -16.19 5.31
N TYR A 847 25.42 -15.83 4.91
CA TYR A 847 25.03 -15.61 3.53
C TYR A 847 24.19 -14.33 3.29
N GLY A 848 24.00 -13.43 4.27
CA GLY A 848 23.16 -12.23 4.11
C GLY A 848 21.65 -12.51 3.98
N GLN A 849 21.16 -13.64 4.54
CA GLN A 849 19.76 -14.07 4.44
C GLN A 849 18.78 -13.04 5.03
N ASP A 850 19.15 -12.38 6.09
CA ASP A 850 18.35 -11.35 6.72
C ASP A 850 18.71 -9.93 6.28
N GLY A 851 19.83 -9.77 5.59
CA GLY A 851 20.30 -8.46 5.15
C GLY A 851 20.81 -7.57 6.28
N ILE A 852 21.14 -6.34 5.92
CA ILE A 852 21.69 -5.34 6.84
C ILE A 852 20.52 -4.61 7.51
N GLU A 853 20.49 -4.58 8.84
CA GLU A 853 19.52 -3.76 9.56
C GLU A 853 19.98 -2.30 9.58
N GLN A 854 19.22 -1.45 8.89
CA GLN A 854 19.55 -0.03 8.78
C GLN A 854 18.28 0.78 8.57
N GLU A 855 18.18 1.90 9.29
CA GLU A 855 17.11 2.86 9.10
C GLU A 855 17.12 3.40 7.66
N PRO A 856 15.99 3.34 6.96
CA PRO A 856 15.92 3.78 5.58
C PRO A 856 16.04 5.31 5.46
N THR A 857 16.88 5.75 4.54
CA THR A 857 16.98 7.16 4.14
C THR A 857 17.03 7.25 2.63
N GLN A 858 16.57 8.33 2.05
CA GLN A 858 16.64 8.53 0.61
C GLN A 858 18.08 8.38 0.09
N ALA A 859 19.05 8.97 0.78
CA ALA A 859 20.47 8.92 0.42
C ALA A 859 21.03 7.47 0.40
N LEU A 860 20.56 6.60 1.30
CA LEU A 860 20.90 5.18 1.25
C LEU A 860 20.45 4.57 -0.06
N PHE A 861 19.19 4.76 -0.44
CA PHE A 861 18.64 4.17 -1.66
C PHE A 861 19.26 4.78 -2.93
N GLU A 862 19.58 6.07 -2.92
CA GLU A 862 20.37 6.69 -4.01
C GLU A 862 21.75 6.01 -4.17
N SER A 863 22.41 5.68 -3.08
CA SER A 863 23.69 4.96 -3.10
C SER A 863 23.59 3.54 -3.63
N LEU A 864 22.40 2.94 -3.57
CA LEU A 864 22.06 1.62 -4.12
C LEU A 864 21.64 1.69 -5.59
N GLY A 865 21.63 2.89 -6.20
CA GLY A 865 21.24 3.09 -7.57
C GLY A 865 19.72 3.22 -7.81
N TYR A 866 18.95 3.54 -6.79
CA TYR A 866 17.54 3.91 -6.98
C TYR A 866 17.43 5.27 -7.66
N ASP A 867 16.73 5.32 -8.76
CA ASP A 867 16.52 6.56 -9.53
C ASP A 867 15.32 7.34 -8.96
N PHE A 868 15.58 8.32 -8.12
CA PHE A 868 14.58 9.22 -7.58
C PHE A 868 14.19 10.36 -8.55
N THR A 869 14.78 10.42 -9.71
CA THR A 869 14.39 11.41 -10.73
C THR A 869 13.22 10.94 -11.57
N SER A 870 13.15 9.63 -11.90
CA SER A 870 12.17 9.11 -12.87
C SER A 870 11.46 7.82 -12.46
N VAL A 871 11.90 7.14 -11.39
CA VAL A 871 11.35 5.82 -11.00
C VAL A 871 10.76 5.86 -9.61
N TRP A 872 11.49 6.38 -8.64
CA TRP A 872 11.14 6.35 -7.25
C TRP A 872 10.84 7.75 -6.69
N THR A 873 10.03 7.82 -5.67
CA THR A 873 9.84 8.99 -4.81
C THR A 873 10.08 8.58 -3.37
N TRP A 874 10.53 9.51 -2.55
CA TRP A 874 10.69 9.27 -1.12
C TRP A 874 9.38 9.62 -0.39
N ASP A 875 8.76 8.63 0.21
CA ASP A 875 7.63 8.84 1.12
C ASP A 875 8.17 9.10 2.53
N ALA A 876 8.17 10.37 2.93
CA ALA A 876 8.71 10.78 4.23
C ALA A 876 7.87 10.28 5.42
N ALA A 877 6.56 10.08 5.23
CA ALA A 877 5.69 9.55 6.28
C ALA A 877 5.92 8.05 6.52
N ALA A 878 6.20 7.31 5.46
CA ALA A 878 6.52 5.90 5.49
C ALA A 878 8.02 5.63 5.77
N SER A 879 8.88 6.63 5.64
CA SER A 879 10.34 6.48 5.62
C SER A 879 10.78 5.38 4.64
N ALA A 880 10.25 5.39 3.44
CA ALA A 880 10.48 4.36 2.45
C ALA A 880 10.41 4.89 1.00
N PRO A 881 11.12 4.27 0.05
CA PRO A 881 10.92 4.57 -1.36
C PRO A 881 9.60 3.99 -1.85
N LYS A 882 8.92 4.76 -2.69
CA LYS A 882 7.69 4.39 -3.39
C LYS A 882 7.86 4.66 -4.88
N LEU A 883 7.28 3.85 -5.74
CA LEU A 883 7.31 4.12 -7.17
C LEU A 883 6.53 5.42 -7.49
N GLN A 884 7.11 6.27 -8.34
CA GLN A 884 6.50 7.56 -8.73
C GLN A 884 5.20 7.35 -9.48
N LYS A 885 5.20 6.41 -10.44
CA LYS A 885 4.02 6.05 -11.21
C LYS A 885 3.96 4.54 -11.37
N THR A 886 2.81 3.96 -11.05
CA THR A 886 2.47 2.57 -11.38
C THR A 886 1.02 2.51 -11.79
N GLY A 887 0.71 1.60 -12.70
CA GLY A 887 -0.64 1.41 -13.19
C GLY A 887 -1.02 2.39 -14.29
N CYS A 888 -2.25 2.25 -14.74
CA CYS A 888 -2.83 3.06 -15.81
C CYS A 888 -3.15 4.50 -15.37
N ASP A 889 -3.41 5.34 -16.33
CA ASP A 889 -3.92 6.68 -16.09
C ASP A 889 -5.37 6.60 -15.56
N ASP A 890 -5.75 7.55 -14.68
CA ASP A 890 -7.09 7.54 -14.07
C ASP A 890 -8.21 7.68 -15.10
N ALA A 891 -7.95 8.31 -16.24
CA ALA A 891 -8.91 8.43 -17.34
C ALA A 891 -9.35 7.08 -17.94
N VAL A 892 -8.52 6.04 -17.82
CA VAL A 892 -8.82 4.69 -18.32
C VAL A 892 -9.76 3.94 -17.39
N LYS A 893 -9.78 4.25 -16.11
CA LYS A 893 -10.58 3.54 -15.12
C LYS A 893 -12.08 3.67 -15.37
N ILE A 894 -12.80 2.61 -15.10
CA ILE A 894 -14.26 2.60 -15.03
C ILE A 894 -14.63 2.75 -13.55
N ASN A 895 -15.41 3.77 -13.27
CA ASN A 895 -15.84 4.10 -11.89
C ASN A 895 -17.08 3.29 -11.49
#